data_bcaf7c9a4e681b47355e2b63157da111
#
_entry.id   bcaf7c9a4e681b47355e2b63157da111
#
_cell.length_a   1.000
_cell.length_b   1.000
_cell.length_c   1.000
_cell.angle_alpha   90.00
_cell.angle_beta   90.00
_cell.angle_gamma   90.00
#
_symmetry.space_group_name_H-M   'P 1'
#
loop_
_entity.id
_entity.type
_entity.pdbx_description
1 polymer ?
#
loop_
_entity_poly.entity_id
_entity_poly.type
_entity_poly.pdbx_seq_one_letter_code
_entity_poly.pdbx_strand_id
1 'polypeptide(L)'
;MSPNALSAAALVVACTCSTGQAAAALWTPELSPRPVKAAEAQPGAVLELIRQDYEQLERGRSIMATPLVVGSRRFEHGLGTHSVSHIRIYSPEPIERFTAWVGVDQNERTRGGQGSIVFSVSAGGRELYRSGILRGGDEPVRVDVQTKGVRVLDLHVGDAGDGPTCGHAGWAEAAITTRGGTTVLLDELRTIAEAGSRYPFSFIYAGRRGDDLLDAWKREETTEKLDDGRTRTAIAWTDPETGLRVECVATRFADFPATEWLLYVENTGNADTPIIEELRALDVTLEDPLSSGGPYRLHTTNGAPSNPTDFEPRIVVLDENQAETLGAGGGRSSNNDFPFFTVETGHGALVVAVGWSGQWQARFEAAHGGRLRVTAGLERTHFLLHPGERVRTPRILVLSWEGDAVEAKAQFRQLVYKHYAARRNGERQLPTLFCNTCFTRGGGWLNECTAENQIALIRAYGKLGLEAMLTDAGWFVGGWPEGAGNWTPDPEKYPDGMGPVAAAAKAEGMVYGLWFEPERVVPHTAMHTEHPDWCLRKRDDPNDTLLADFGRPEVRDYFFAVVEGFMKLPGFRFYRQDFNMDPLPYWRATDAPDRQGITEMRYIEGLYAYWDRIAEAWPDSIREECASGGRRIDLETVMRMHLHQKTDYWFDDDVDQASLWALSRYLPSSTVVAHLNRLDDYSFHSTLASSLCLGWIADAPDFDMTRAKVLVERYRAVRHLLVGAWYPLLPYSRDPEEWIGSQYHRSDLDEGLLLVFRHAESPSRTAEVSLHALDPQATYELRSDSTDRTTRLKGTALMSGWPLTIPEPHRSDLITYRKVTR
;
A
#
# COMPACT_ATOMS: atom_id res chain seq x y z
N MET A 1 67.80 9.77 19.95
CA MET A 1 67.17 8.68 19.17
C MET A 1 65.67 8.89 19.26
N SER A 2 65.10 9.37 18.21
CA SER A 2 63.67 9.71 18.11
C SER A 2 62.76 8.50 18.06
N PRO A 3 61.50 8.63 18.47
CA PRO A 3 60.41 7.89 17.84
C PRO A 3 59.44 8.85 17.09
N ASN A 4 59.04 8.41 15.92
CA ASN A 4 58.17 9.06 14.99
C ASN A 4 56.73 9.27 15.53
N ALA A 5 56.26 10.48 15.34
CA ALA A 5 54.88 10.84 15.47
C ALA A 5 54.10 10.46 14.16
N LEU A 6 53.10 9.63 14.24
CA LEU A 6 52.13 9.40 13.20
C LEU A 6 50.95 10.39 13.39
N SER A 7 50.85 11.30 12.47
CA SER A 7 49.81 12.29 12.35
C SER A 7 48.53 11.62 11.79
N ALA A 8 47.48 11.56 12.55
CA ALA A 8 46.13 11.23 12.05
C ALA A 8 45.55 12.47 11.37
N ALA A 9 45.47 12.43 10.07
CA ALA A 9 44.73 13.44 9.30
C ALA A 9 43.22 13.10 9.34
N ALA A 10 42.49 13.87 10.10
CA ALA A 10 41.04 13.86 10.04
C ALA A 10 40.56 14.46 8.70
N LEU A 11 39.97 13.66 7.87
CA LEU A 11 39.31 14.11 6.64
C LEU A 11 38.00 14.80 7.03
N VAL A 12 38.01 16.13 7.08
CA VAL A 12 36.78 16.92 7.19
C VAL A 12 36.17 16.95 5.80
N VAL A 13 35.14 16.15 5.58
CA VAL A 13 34.28 16.28 4.40
C VAL A 13 33.40 17.51 4.61
N ALA A 14 33.76 18.62 3.97
CA ALA A 14 32.90 19.79 3.88
C ALA A 14 31.71 19.46 2.97
N CYS A 15 30.54 19.25 3.57
CA CYS A 15 29.29 19.17 2.84
C CYS A 15 28.92 20.58 2.38
N THR A 16 29.30 20.97 1.17
CA THR A 16 28.76 22.15 0.51
C THR A 16 27.39 21.79 -0.04
N CYS A 17 26.35 22.35 0.55
CA CYS A 17 25.01 22.36 -0.04
C CYS A 17 25.05 23.08 -1.38
N SER A 18 25.24 22.34 -2.47
CA SER A 18 24.97 22.79 -3.82
C SER A 18 23.52 22.45 -4.15
N THR A 19 22.72 23.50 -4.30
CA THR A 19 21.40 23.42 -4.91
C THR A 19 21.47 22.72 -6.27
N GLY A 20 20.78 21.58 -6.42
CA GLY A 20 20.32 21.12 -7.74
C GLY A 20 21.14 20.05 -8.45
N GLN A 21 21.79 19.11 -7.76
CA GLN A 21 22.12 17.82 -8.37
C GLN A 21 21.34 16.73 -7.66
N ALA A 22 20.42 16.06 -8.37
CA ALA A 22 19.78 14.85 -7.88
C ALA A 22 20.87 13.84 -7.51
N ALA A 23 20.81 13.33 -6.27
CA ALA A 23 21.67 12.24 -5.84
C ALA A 23 21.61 11.11 -6.89
N ALA A 24 22.74 10.49 -7.20
CA ALA A 24 22.78 9.39 -8.14
C ALA A 24 21.86 8.28 -7.58
N ALA A 25 20.89 7.82 -8.38
CA ALA A 25 19.96 6.81 -7.97
C ALA A 25 20.70 5.48 -7.80
N LEU A 26 20.56 4.84 -6.62
CA LEU A 26 21.04 3.49 -6.37
C LEU A 26 20.50 2.50 -7.41
N TRP A 27 19.30 2.76 -7.88
CA TRP A 27 18.62 1.97 -8.88
C TRP A 27 17.54 2.80 -9.58
N THR A 28 17.62 2.89 -10.90
CA THR A 28 16.54 3.38 -11.76
C THR A 28 16.05 2.22 -12.59
N PRO A 29 14.74 1.92 -12.61
CA PRO A 29 14.23 0.92 -13.53
C PRO A 29 14.54 1.36 -14.96
N GLU A 30 15.41 0.61 -15.63
CA GLU A 30 15.56 0.75 -17.05
C GLU A 30 14.32 0.18 -17.72
N LEU A 31 13.55 1.01 -18.39
CA LEU A 31 12.39 0.59 -19.19
C LEU A 31 12.82 -0.17 -20.45
N SER A 32 14.10 -0.05 -20.82
CA SER A 32 14.73 -0.88 -21.85
C SER A 32 15.28 -2.16 -21.21
N PRO A 33 15.30 -3.28 -21.94
CA PRO A 33 15.81 -4.54 -21.42
C PRO A 33 17.24 -4.39 -20.93
N ARG A 34 17.53 -4.84 -19.71
CA ARG A 34 18.91 -4.88 -19.21
C ARG A 34 19.75 -5.75 -20.14
N PRO A 35 20.94 -5.32 -20.54
CA PRO A 35 21.84 -6.17 -21.30
C PRO A 35 22.23 -7.37 -20.41
N VAL A 36 21.76 -8.56 -20.79
CA VAL A 36 22.17 -9.80 -20.13
C VAL A 36 23.65 -10.05 -20.48
N LYS A 37 24.52 -10.21 -19.48
CA LYS A 37 25.90 -10.61 -19.73
C LYS A 37 25.91 -11.91 -20.54
N ALA A 38 26.71 -12.03 -21.58
CA ALA A 38 26.71 -13.16 -22.50
C ALA A 38 26.86 -14.56 -21.83
N ALA A 39 27.41 -14.63 -20.63
CA ALA A 39 27.47 -15.85 -19.81
C ALA A 39 26.13 -16.21 -19.10
N GLU A 40 25.19 -15.25 -18.98
CA GLU A 40 23.87 -15.41 -18.37
C GLU A 40 22.77 -15.65 -19.43
N ALA A 41 23.12 -15.53 -20.70
CA ALA A 41 22.22 -15.51 -21.86
C ALA A 41 21.75 -16.88 -22.37
N GLN A 42 21.87 -17.97 -21.60
CA GLN A 42 21.20 -19.21 -21.96
C GLN A 42 19.80 -19.24 -21.33
N PRO A 43 18.73 -19.16 -22.11
CA PRO A 43 17.37 -19.34 -21.63
C PRO A 43 17.13 -20.81 -21.29
N GLY A 44 17.59 -21.22 -20.13
CA GLY A 44 17.24 -22.50 -19.53
C GLY A 44 15.87 -22.46 -18.87
N ALA A 45 15.29 -23.59 -18.56
CA ALA A 45 14.12 -23.65 -17.69
C ALA A 45 14.47 -23.03 -16.33
N VAL A 46 13.48 -22.38 -15.70
CA VAL A 46 13.62 -21.78 -14.36
C VAL A 46 12.48 -22.22 -13.45
N LEU A 47 12.72 -22.16 -12.16
CA LEU A 47 11.79 -22.53 -11.10
C LEU A 47 11.35 -21.29 -10.32
N GLU A 48 10.05 -21.21 -10.00
CA GLU A 48 9.49 -20.22 -9.09
C GLU A 48 8.75 -20.92 -7.95
N LEU A 49 9.07 -20.55 -6.72
CA LEU A 49 8.30 -20.96 -5.54
C LEU A 49 7.15 -19.98 -5.35
N ILE A 50 5.96 -20.32 -5.81
CA ILE A 50 4.76 -19.48 -5.71
C ILE A 50 4.27 -19.40 -4.26
N ARG A 51 4.28 -20.56 -3.56
CA ARG A 51 3.81 -20.66 -2.17
C ARG A 51 4.55 -21.77 -1.43
N GLN A 52 4.90 -21.52 -0.20
CA GLN A 52 5.26 -22.52 0.78
C GLN A 52 4.94 -21.97 2.17
N ASP A 53 4.09 -22.65 2.92
CA ASP A 53 3.57 -22.14 4.19
C ASP A 53 4.55 -22.33 5.35
N TYR A 54 5.44 -23.33 5.27
CA TYR A 54 6.38 -23.66 6.34
C TYR A 54 7.77 -24.00 5.81
N GLU A 55 8.80 -23.54 6.52
CA GLU A 55 10.23 -23.82 6.24
C GLU A 55 10.66 -23.31 4.85
N GLN A 56 11.77 -23.77 4.30
CA GLN A 56 12.34 -23.31 3.03
C GLN A 56 12.42 -24.45 2.02
N LEU A 57 12.29 -24.12 0.72
CA LEU A 57 12.50 -25.07 -0.35
C LEU A 57 13.98 -25.50 -0.40
N GLU A 58 14.24 -26.79 -0.27
CA GLU A 58 15.59 -27.37 -0.31
C GLU A 58 15.85 -28.09 -1.64
N ARG A 59 17.09 -28.00 -2.14
CA ARG A 59 17.53 -28.63 -3.38
C ARG A 59 18.52 -29.75 -3.09
N GLY A 60 18.32 -30.93 -3.69
CA GLY A 60 19.15 -32.11 -3.50
C GLY A 60 19.04 -32.71 -2.09
N ARG A 61 18.14 -32.23 -1.27
CA ARG A 61 17.95 -32.67 0.12
C ARG A 61 16.53 -32.52 0.59
N SER A 62 16.22 -33.07 1.77
CA SER A 62 14.91 -32.93 2.38
C SER A 62 14.68 -31.51 2.92
N ILE A 63 13.43 -31.18 3.23
CA ILE A 63 13.05 -29.90 3.86
C ILE A 63 13.77 -29.66 5.20
N MET A 64 14.27 -30.71 5.86
CA MET A 64 15.06 -30.63 7.10
C MET A 64 16.58 -30.50 6.82
N ALA A 65 16.99 -30.19 5.59
CA ALA A 65 18.36 -30.14 5.12
C ALA A 65 19.16 -31.45 5.38
N THR A 66 18.47 -32.58 5.55
CA THR A 66 19.03 -33.93 5.60
C THR A 66 18.98 -34.61 4.23
N PRO A 67 19.63 -35.77 4.02
CA PRO A 67 19.47 -36.52 2.79
C PRO A 67 17.98 -36.81 2.49
N LEU A 68 17.55 -36.64 1.25
CA LEU A 68 16.18 -36.91 0.80
C LEU A 68 15.88 -38.42 0.82
N VAL A 69 15.00 -38.86 1.71
CA VAL A 69 14.66 -40.27 1.91
C VAL A 69 13.13 -40.41 1.93
N VAL A 70 12.57 -41.23 1.03
CA VAL A 70 11.13 -41.52 1.01
C VAL A 70 10.94 -43.05 1.11
N GLY A 71 10.16 -43.49 2.08
CA GLY A 71 10.04 -44.90 2.40
C GLY A 71 11.40 -45.56 2.72
N SER A 72 11.75 -46.57 1.98
CA SER A 72 13.04 -47.25 2.09
C SER A 72 14.16 -46.71 1.16
N ARG A 73 13.83 -45.72 0.31
CA ARG A 73 14.72 -45.25 -0.77
C ARG A 73 15.35 -43.89 -0.44
N ARG A 74 16.68 -43.83 -0.66
CA ARG A 74 17.43 -42.56 -0.63
C ARG A 74 17.64 -42.06 -2.05
N PHE A 75 17.51 -40.72 -2.22
CA PHE A 75 17.67 -40.03 -3.49
C PHE A 75 18.76 -38.98 -3.40
N GLU A 76 19.52 -38.77 -4.46
CA GLU A 76 20.60 -37.77 -4.53
C GLU A 76 20.10 -36.42 -5.11
N HIS A 77 19.03 -36.47 -5.90
CA HIS A 77 18.44 -35.33 -6.55
C HIS A 77 16.97 -35.14 -6.15
N GLY A 78 16.51 -33.91 -6.18
CA GLY A 78 15.10 -33.56 -5.96
C GLY A 78 14.91 -32.31 -5.15
N LEU A 79 13.63 -32.01 -4.86
CA LEU A 79 13.21 -30.85 -4.09
C LEU A 79 12.55 -31.32 -2.78
N GLY A 80 13.06 -30.83 -1.64
CA GLY A 80 12.44 -30.96 -0.33
C GLY A 80 11.55 -29.76 -0.07
N THR A 81 10.26 -29.98 0.22
CA THR A 81 9.26 -28.92 0.43
C THR A 81 8.31 -29.28 1.57
N HIS A 82 7.48 -28.35 2.01
CA HIS A 82 6.46 -28.59 3.04
C HIS A 82 5.05 -28.43 2.43
N SER A 83 4.05 -29.13 2.95
CA SER A 83 2.64 -28.83 2.67
C SER A 83 2.19 -27.56 3.43
N VAL A 84 1.47 -26.57 2.90
CA VAL A 84 1.03 -26.49 1.51
C VAL A 84 2.13 -25.78 0.69
N SER A 85 2.44 -26.33 -0.50
CA SER A 85 3.38 -25.67 -1.40
C SER A 85 2.92 -25.72 -2.86
N HIS A 86 3.36 -24.71 -3.62
CA HIS A 86 3.17 -24.57 -5.05
C HIS A 86 4.47 -24.13 -5.69
N ILE A 87 5.03 -24.97 -6.53
CA ILE A 87 6.24 -24.73 -7.32
C ILE A 87 5.84 -24.67 -8.79
N ARG A 88 6.29 -23.64 -9.50
CA ARG A 88 6.03 -23.47 -10.94
C ARG A 88 7.33 -23.56 -11.72
N ILE A 89 7.32 -24.29 -12.82
CA ILE A 89 8.43 -24.42 -13.75
C ILE A 89 8.08 -23.71 -15.05
N TYR A 90 8.96 -22.85 -15.50
CA TYR A 90 8.88 -22.20 -16.81
C TYR A 90 9.96 -22.77 -17.71
N SER A 91 9.60 -23.14 -18.94
CA SER A 91 10.54 -23.63 -19.93
C SER A 91 10.40 -22.89 -21.26
N PRO A 92 11.49 -22.35 -21.83
CA PRO A 92 11.45 -21.73 -23.16
C PRO A 92 11.14 -22.75 -24.26
N GLU A 93 11.44 -24.03 -24.05
CA GLU A 93 11.05 -25.13 -24.90
C GLU A 93 9.80 -25.86 -24.37
N PRO A 94 8.94 -26.39 -25.26
CA PRO A 94 7.81 -27.20 -24.82
C PRO A 94 8.26 -28.41 -23.99
N ILE A 95 7.67 -28.59 -22.82
CA ILE A 95 7.85 -29.75 -21.95
C ILE A 95 6.96 -30.88 -22.48
N GLU A 96 7.51 -31.99 -22.82
CA GLU A 96 6.78 -33.17 -23.33
C GLU A 96 6.48 -34.19 -22.22
N ARG A 97 7.33 -34.24 -21.18
CA ARG A 97 7.19 -35.20 -20.10
C ARG A 97 7.71 -34.63 -18.77
N PHE A 98 7.03 -34.97 -17.71
CA PHE A 98 7.49 -34.76 -16.34
C PHE A 98 7.58 -36.09 -15.60
N THR A 99 8.66 -36.30 -14.85
CA THR A 99 8.85 -37.51 -14.04
C THR A 99 9.35 -37.14 -12.65
N ALA A 100 8.90 -37.88 -11.63
CA ALA A 100 9.38 -37.74 -10.23
C ALA A 100 9.09 -39.02 -9.44
N TRP A 101 9.70 -39.15 -8.26
CA TRP A 101 9.24 -39.99 -7.18
C TRP A 101 8.73 -39.08 -6.08
N VAL A 102 7.55 -39.34 -5.53
CA VAL A 102 6.91 -38.48 -4.54
C VAL A 102 6.55 -39.25 -3.27
N GLY A 103 6.63 -38.57 -2.13
CA GLY A 103 6.25 -39.12 -0.85
C GLY A 103 6.65 -38.22 0.33
N VAL A 104 6.29 -38.68 1.53
CA VAL A 104 6.69 -38.03 2.79
C VAL A 104 8.16 -38.35 3.08
N ASP A 105 8.97 -37.33 3.30
CA ASP A 105 10.39 -37.52 3.66
C ASP A 105 10.53 -38.20 5.03
N GLN A 106 11.47 -39.15 5.15
CA GLN A 106 11.75 -39.93 6.36
C GLN A 106 12.72 -39.20 7.28
N ASN A 107 12.18 -38.54 8.28
CA ASN A 107 12.95 -37.84 9.29
C ASN A 107 12.35 -38.03 10.70
N GLU A 108 12.91 -37.41 11.71
CA GLU A 108 12.47 -37.62 13.10
C GLU A 108 11.00 -37.21 13.35
N ARG A 109 10.49 -36.21 12.61
CA ARG A 109 9.12 -35.68 12.75
C ARG A 109 8.08 -36.52 12.00
N THR A 110 8.50 -37.29 10.98
CA THR A 110 7.58 -38.08 10.13
C THR A 110 7.58 -39.57 10.46
N ARG A 111 8.42 -40.00 11.41
CA ARG A 111 8.46 -41.40 11.89
C ARG A 111 7.11 -41.84 12.47
N GLY A 112 6.76 -43.09 12.24
CA GLY A 112 5.53 -43.71 12.76
C GLY A 112 4.26 -43.33 12.01
N GLY A 113 4.39 -42.92 10.75
CA GLY A 113 3.25 -42.60 9.88
C GLY A 113 2.73 -41.17 10.05
N GLN A 114 3.51 -40.29 10.63
CA GLN A 114 3.17 -38.88 10.76
C GLN A 114 3.29 -38.15 9.43
N GLY A 115 2.47 -37.10 9.27
CA GLY A 115 2.31 -36.35 8.03
C GLY A 115 1.39 -37.04 7.02
N SER A 116 0.52 -36.29 6.41
CA SER A 116 -0.39 -36.71 5.34
C SER A 116 -0.40 -35.66 4.26
N ILE A 117 -0.01 -36.03 3.04
CA ILE A 117 0.14 -35.09 1.93
C ILE A 117 -0.42 -35.68 0.64
N VAL A 118 -0.79 -34.79 -0.27
CA VAL A 118 -1.23 -35.12 -1.63
C VAL A 118 -0.42 -34.33 -2.62
N PHE A 119 0.18 -35.01 -3.60
CA PHE A 119 0.89 -34.38 -4.69
C PHE A 119 -0.01 -34.23 -5.91
N SER A 120 0.05 -33.10 -6.59
CA SER A 120 -0.57 -32.93 -7.89
C SER A 120 0.31 -32.17 -8.87
N VAL A 121 0.12 -32.46 -10.14
CA VAL A 121 0.78 -31.80 -11.28
C VAL A 121 -0.29 -31.22 -12.18
N SER A 122 -0.18 -29.96 -12.54
CA SER A 122 -1.14 -29.28 -13.41
C SER A 122 -0.45 -28.39 -14.44
N ALA A 123 -1.17 -28.05 -15.50
CA ALA A 123 -0.75 -27.11 -16.52
C ALA A 123 -1.96 -26.37 -17.08
N GLY A 124 -1.87 -25.02 -17.18
CA GLY A 124 -2.97 -24.21 -17.69
C GLY A 124 -4.29 -24.42 -16.92
N GLY A 125 -4.22 -24.55 -15.60
CA GLY A 125 -5.38 -24.80 -14.72
C GLY A 125 -5.96 -26.23 -14.80
N ARG A 126 -5.40 -27.10 -15.66
CA ARG A 126 -5.85 -28.49 -15.79
C ARG A 126 -4.96 -29.43 -14.98
N GLU A 127 -5.55 -30.21 -14.07
CA GLU A 127 -4.83 -31.28 -13.37
C GLU A 127 -4.46 -32.42 -14.34
N LEU A 128 -3.17 -32.74 -14.35
CA LEU A 128 -2.61 -33.84 -15.18
C LEU A 128 -2.34 -35.10 -14.35
N TYR A 129 -2.09 -34.93 -13.05
CA TYR A 129 -1.84 -36.00 -12.10
C TYR A 129 -2.24 -35.59 -10.69
N ARG A 130 -2.75 -36.54 -9.92
CA ARG A 130 -2.96 -36.44 -8.47
C ARG A 130 -2.61 -37.76 -7.81
N SER A 131 -1.86 -37.71 -6.72
CA SER A 131 -1.59 -38.90 -5.89
C SER A 131 -2.78 -39.25 -5.01
N GLY A 132 -2.78 -40.45 -4.41
CA GLY A 132 -3.51 -40.69 -3.17
C GLY A 132 -2.90 -39.92 -1.99
N ILE A 133 -3.48 -40.03 -0.80
CA ILE A 133 -2.88 -39.54 0.43
C ILE A 133 -1.65 -40.39 0.75
N LEU A 134 -0.48 -39.77 0.88
CA LEU A 134 0.78 -40.40 1.24
C LEU A 134 1.16 -40.01 2.69
N ARG A 135 1.67 -40.97 3.42
CA ARG A 135 2.03 -40.81 4.85
C ARG A 135 3.50 -41.15 5.12
N GLY A 136 4.00 -40.73 6.28
CA GLY A 136 5.35 -41.10 6.71
C GLY A 136 5.52 -42.63 6.77
N GLY A 137 6.56 -43.15 6.08
CA GLY A 137 6.84 -44.57 5.96
C GLY A 137 6.27 -45.26 4.72
N ASP A 138 5.39 -44.59 3.96
CA ASP A 138 4.96 -45.14 2.67
C ASP A 138 6.10 -45.16 1.66
N GLU A 139 6.11 -46.19 0.80
CA GLU A 139 7.08 -46.26 -0.30
C GLU A 139 6.81 -45.15 -1.32
N PRO A 140 7.86 -44.62 -1.98
CA PRO A 140 7.71 -43.55 -2.94
C PRO A 140 6.84 -43.93 -4.13
N VAL A 141 5.95 -43.04 -4.54
CA VAL A 141 5.09 -43.23 -5.70
C VAL A 141 5.73 -42.60 -6.95
N ARG A 142 5.75 -43.34 -8.05
CA ARG A 142 6.25 -42.85 -9.34
C ARG A 142 5.22 -41.94 -9.99
N VAL A 143 5.66 -40.73 -10.34
CA VAL A 143 4.94 -39.80 -11.20
C VAL A 143 5.57 -39.84 -12.58
N ASP A 144 4.75 -39.99 -13.62
CA ASP A 144 5.17 -40.03 -15.03
C ASP A 144 4.06 -39.46 -15.89
N VAL A 145 4.20 -38.20 -16.28
CA VAL A 145 3.13 -37.43 -16.94
C VAL A 145 3.58 -36.95 -18.32
N GLN A 146 2.73 -37.26 -19.33
CA GLN A 146 2.87 -36.63 -20.65
C GLN A 146 2.19 -35.25 -20.63
N THR A 147 2.97 -34.20 -20.78
CA THR A 147 2.50 -32.80 -20.63
C THR A 147 2.05 -32.18 -21.96
N LYS A 148 2.24 -32.89 -23.07
CA LYS A 148 1.78 -32.50 -24.43
C LYS A 148 2.32 -31.11 -24.88
N GLY A 149 3.54 -30.80 -24.53
CA GLY A 149 4.21 -29.59 -25.03
C GLY A 149 3.84 -28.30 -24.30
N VAL A 150 3.44 -28.38 -23.02
CA VAL A 150 3.25 -27.16 -22.19
C VAL A 150 4.59 -26.47 -21.92
N ARG A 151 4.54 -25.18 -21.61
CA ARG A 151 5.74 -24.40 -21.25
C ARG A 151 5.75 -23.99 -19.80
N VAL A 152 4.59 -24.09 -19.13
CA VAL A 152 4.42 -23.84 -17.71
C VAL A 152 3.85 -25.10 -17.07
N LEU A 153 4.48 -25.54 -15.98
CA LEU A 153 4.08 -26.72 -15.22
C LEU A 153 4.01 -26.38 -13.74
N ASP A 154 2.89 -26.69 -13.12
CA ASP A 154 2.65 -26.43 -11.70
C ASP A 154 2.73 -27.73 -10.90
N LEU A 155 3.51 -27.72 -9.82
CA LEU A 155 3.65 -28.81 -8.86
C LEU A 155 3.06 -28.35 -7.52
N HIS A 156 2.11 -29.10 -6.98
CA HIS A 156 1.47 -28.77 -5.72
C HIS A 156 1.63 -29.88 -4.70
N VAL A 157 1.80 -29.50 -3.43
CA VAL A 157 1.67 -30.39 -2.28
C VAL A 157 0.58 -29.83 -1.37
N GLY A 158 -0.48 -30.61 -1.19
CA GLY A 158 -1.58 -30.31 -0.27
C GLY A 158 -1.45 -31.08 1.05
N ASP A 159 -2.16 -30.63 2.07
CA ASP A 159 -2.18 -31.15 3.44
C ASP A 159 -3.19 -32.28 3.68
N ALA A 160 -3.69 -32.89 2.60
CA ALA A 160 -4.71 -33.94 2.61
C ALA A 160 -6.04 -33.58 3.35
N GLY A 161 -6.20 -32.33 3.81
CA GLY A 161 -7.38 -31.82 4.51
C GLY A 161 -7.37 -32.02 6.03
N ASP A 162 -6.27 -32.51 6.61
CA ASP A 162 -6.08 -32.67 8.05
C ASP A 162 -5.02 -31.72 8.66
N GLY A 163 -4.55 -30.78 7.86
CA GLY A 163 -3.61 -29.72 8.24
C GLY A 163 -2.15 -30.04 7.90
N PRO A 164 -1.28 -29.03 7.94
CA PRO A 164 0.08 -29.12 7.43
C PRO A 164 1.06 -29.84 8.36
N THR A 165 0.65 -30.29 9.54
CA THR A 165 1.55 -30.84 10.57
C THR A 165 2.38 -32.01 10.03
N CYS A 166 3.71 -31.92 10.13
CA CYS A 166 4.66 -32.94 9.60
C CYS A 166 4.51 -33.17 8.08
N GLY A 167 4.02 -32.21 7.33
CA GLY A 167 3.82 -32.31 5.88
C GLY A 167 5.11 -32.20 5.05
N HIS A 168 6.19 -32.89 5.47
CA HIS A 168 7.51 -32.88 4.84
C HIS A 168 7.47 -33.69 3.54
N ALA A 169 7.50 -33.01 2.40
CA ALA A 169 7.31 -33.58 1.09
C ALA A 169 8.62 -33.66 0.28
N GLY A 170 8.79 -34.74 -0.46
CA GLY A 170 9.88 -34.91 -1.40
C GLY A 170 9.39 -35.09 -2.85
N TRP A 171 9.86 -34.22 -3.74
CA TRP A 171 9.84 -34.42 -5.19
C TRP A 171 11.19 -34.99 -5.63
N ALA A 172 11.43 -36.28 -5.39
CA ALA A 172 12.72 -36.91 -5.63
C ALA A 172 12.92 -37.26 -7.12
N GLU A 173 14.15 -37.10 -7.64
CA GLU A 173 14.51 -37.28 -9.06
C GLU A 173 13.51 -36.58 -10.00
N ALA A 174 12.99 -35.44 -9.57
CA ALA A 174 12.05 -34.65 -10.35
C ALA A 174 12.75 -34.05 -11.57
N ALA A 175 12.22 -34.31 -12.76
CA ALA A 175 12.82 -33.89 -14.03
C ALA A 175 11.74 -33.57 -15.07
N ILE A 176 12.05 -32.56 -15.89
CA ILE A 176 11.33 -32.29 -17.16
C ILE A 176 12.12 -32.78 -18.35
N THR A 177 11.42 -33.28 -19.38
CA THR A 177 12.00 -33.57 -20.68
C THR A 177 11.35 -32.69 -21.73
N THR A 178 12.14 -31.90 -22.45
CA THR A 178 11.67 -30.96 -23.45
C THR A 178 11.44 -31.68 -24.81
N ARG A 179 10.79 -30.99 -25.72
CA ARG A 179 10.56 -31.49 -27.11
C ARG A 179 11.85 -31.78 -27.85
N GLY A 180 12.92 -31.05 -27.54
CA GLY A 180 14.26 -31.34 -28.07
C GLY A 180 14.93 -32.60 -27.51
N GLY A 181 14.30 -33.29 -26.55
CA GLY A 181 14.81 -34.51 -25.91
C GLY A 181 15.77 -34.21 -24.72
N THR A 182 16.00 -32.96 -24.36
CA THR A 182 16.81 -32.60 -23.20
C THR A 182 16.05 -32.89 -21.93
N THR A 183 16.67 -33.62 -21.01
CA THR A 183 16.14 -33.86 -19.64
C THR A 183 16.92 -33.04 -18.63
N VAL A 184 16.24 -32.30 -17.80
CA VAL A 184 16.79 -31.42 -16.77
C VAL A 184 16.18 -31.76 -15.42
N LEU A 185 17.01 -31.94 -14.39
CA LEU A 185 16.58 -32.14 -13.01
C LEU A 185 16.14 -30.80 -12.41
N LEU A 186 15.09 -30.82 -11.60
CA LEU A 186 14.50 -29.57 -11.06
C LEU A 186 15.40 -28.90 -10.00
N ASP A 187 16.20 -29.65 -9.28
CA ASP A 187 17.16 -29.13 -8.31
C ASP A 187 18.40 -28.47 -8.95
N GLU A 188 18.59 -28.66 -10.26
CA GLU A 188 19.62 -27.97 -11.06
C GLU A 188 19.11 -26.65 -11.67
N LEU A 189 17.79 -26.40 -11.65
CA LEU A 189 17.20 -25.19 -12.20
C LEU A 189 17.52 -23.99 -11.30
N ARG A 190 17.83 -22.84 -11.92
CA ARG A 190 17.86 -21.56 -11.20
C ARG A 190 16.44 -21.13 -10.84
N THR A 191 16.28 -20.46 -9.69
CA THR A 191 15.02 -19.74 -9.42
C THR A 191 14.91 -18.51 -10.32
N ILE A 192 13.70 -17.99 -10.46
CA ILE A 192 13.50 -16.70 -11.17
C ILE A 192 14.25 -15.58 -10.45
N ALA A 193 14.28 -15.59 -9.10
CA ALA A 193 15.03 -14.63 -8.32
C ALA A 193 16.55 -14.67 -8.61
N GLU A 194 17.12 -15.84 -8.79
CA GLU A 194 18.51 -16.03 -9.22
C GLU A 194 18.77 -15.63 -10.67
N ALA A 195 17.77 -15.81 -11.54
CA ALA A 195 17.88 -15.47 -12.97
C ALA A 195 17.78 -13.95 -13.20
N GLY A 196 17.03 -13.24 -12.35
CA GLY A 196 16.72 -11.82 -12.49
C GLY A 196 15.66 -11.52 -13.56
N SER A 197 15.15 -10.30 -13.54
CA SER A 197 14.15 -9.79 -14.50
C SER A 197 14.80 -8.87 -15.52
N ARG A 198 14.37 -8.96 -16.76
CA ARG A 198 14.87 -8.08 -17.86
C ARG A 198 14.13 -6.74 -17.90
N TYR A 199 12.87 -6.73 -17.55
CA TYR A 199 11.98 -5.56 -17.48
C TYR A 199 11.55 -5.32 -16.02
N PRO A 200 11.11 -4.12 -15.66
CA PRO A 200 10.62 -3.85 -14.31
C PRO A 200 9.22 -4.44 -14.03
N PHE A 201 8.71 -5.23 -14.92
CA PHE A 201 7.42 -5.92 -14.86
C PHE A 201 7.51 -7.31 -15.48
N SER A 202 6.52 -8.16 -15.23
CA SER A 202 6.43 -9.47 -15.87
C SER A 202 4.98 -9.89 -16.13
N PHE A 203 4.81 -10.82 -17.04
CA PHE A 203 3.55 -11.50 -17.34
C PHE A 203 3.82 -12.84 -18.04
N ILE A 204 2.81 -13.71 -18.02
CA ILE A 204 2.77 -14.92 -18.82
C ILE A 204 1.72 -14.72 -19.91
N TYR A 205 2.05 -15.06 -21.15
CA TYR A 205 1.13 -15.01 -22.29
C TYR A 205 1.22 -16.27 -23.12
N ALA A 206 0.09 -16.94 -23.32
CA ALA A 206 0.04 -18.22 -23.97
C ALA A 206 1.02 -19.25 -23.38
N GLY A 207 1.22 -19.22 -22.04
CA GLY A 207 2.18 -20.08 -21.33
C GLY A 207 3.65 -19.72 -21.58
N ARG A 208 3.97 -18.52 -22.05
CA ARG A 208 5.34 -18.02 -22.26
C ARG A 208 5.58 -16.76 -21.42
N ARG A 209 6.77 -16.62 -20.87
CA ARG A 209 7.14 -15.40 -20.15
C ARG A 209 7.25 -14.20 -21.11
N GLY A 210 6.83 -13.03 -20.62
CA GLY A 210 6.99 -11.78 -21.36
C GLY A 210 8.44 -11.50 -21.78
N ASP A 211 9.41 -11.81 -20.91
CA ASP A 211 10.85 -11.69 -21.22
C ASP A 211 11.29 -12.43 -22.50
N ASP A 212 10.63 -13.55 -22.82
CA ASP A 212 10.92 -14.36 -24.01
C ASP A 212 10.17 -13.88 -25.28
N LEU A 213 9.23 -12.95 -25.11
CA LEU A 213 8.32 -12.50 -26.17
C LEU A 213 8.63 -11.10 -26.65
N LEU A 214 8.85 -10.17 -25.73
CA LEU A 214 8.89 -8.73 -25.99
C LEU A 214 9.98 -8.32 -27.00
N ASP A 215 11.11 -9.04 -27.07
CA ASP A 215 12.16 -8.75 -28.03
C ASP A 215 11.73 -9.01 -29.50
N ALA A 216 10.79 -9.94 -29.70
CA ALA A 216 10.28 -10.27 -31.02
C ALA A 216 9.05 -9.45 -31.41
N TRP A 217 8.44 -8.74 -30.48
CA TRP A 217 7.26 -7.93 -30.73
C TRP A 217 7.62 -6.55 -31.33
N LYS A 218 6.67 -5.98 -32.07
CA LYS A 218 6.83 -4.61 -32.58
C LYS A 218 6.89 -3.64 -31.42
N ARG A 219 8.01 -2.91 -31.29
CA ARG A 219 8.24 -1.92 -30.23
C ARG A 219 8.04 -0.50 -30.75
N GLU A 220 7.32 0.30 -29.98
CA GLU A 220 7.11 1.73 -30.23
C GLU A 220 7.46 2.48 -28.93
N GLU A 221 8.06 3.67 -29.06
CA GLU A 221 8.44 4.50 -27.91
C GLU A 221 8.12 5.96 -28.15
N THR A 222 7.53 6.62 -27.17
CA THR A 222 7.27 8.05 -27.16
C THR A 222 7.72 8.66 -25.85
N THR A 223 8.26 9.88 -25.91
CA THR A 223 8.67 10.63 -24.73
C THR A 223 8.07 12.03 -24.79
N GLU A 224 7.50 12.46 -23.68
CA GLU A 224 6.82 13.73 -23.51
C GLU A 224 7.32 14.42 -22.23
N LYS A 225 7.63 15.71 -22.32
CA LYS A 225 7.89 16.55 -21.16
C LYS A 225 6.54 17.05 -20.62
N LEU A 226 6.12 16.59 -19.43
CA LEU A 226 4.87 17.02 -18.82
C LEU A 226 4.97 18.43 -18.22
N ASP A 227 6.10 18.70 -17.56
CA ASP A 227 6.46 19.99 -16.99
C ASP A 227 7.98 20.04 -16.75
N ASP A 228 8.49 21.07 -16.04
CA ASP A 228 9.92 21.20 -15.78
C ASP A 228 10.48 20.14 -14.84
N GLY A 229 9.61 19.50 -14.04
CA GLY A 229 9.99 18.47 -13.06
C GLY A 229 9.71 17.04 -13.51
N ARG A 230 8.93 16.82 -14.59
CA ARG A 230 8.47 15.49 -14.96
C ARG A 230 8.55 15.19 -16.44
N THR A 231 9.06 14.00 -16.76
CA THR A 231 9.12 13.46 -18.12
C THR A 231 8.41 12.11 -18.16
N ARG A 232 7.47 11.94 -19.10
CA ARG A 232 6.75 10.69 -19.36
C ARG A 232 7.36 9.98 -20.55
N THR A 233 7.59 8.68 -20.42
CA THR A 233 7.96 7.79 -21.52
C THR A 233 6.93 6.66 -21.59
N ALA A 234 6.38 6.43 -22.77
CA ALA A 234 5.52 5.28 -23.04
C ALA A 234 6.23 4.35 -24.02
N ILE A 235 6.36 3.09 -23.65
CA ILE A 235 6.92 2.04 -24.49
C ILE A 235 5.84 0.97 -24.68
N ALA A 236 5.51 0.69 -25.93
CA ALA A 236 4.52 -0.31 -26.29
C ALA A 236 5.14 -1.43 -27.10
N TRP A 237 4.73 -2.65 -26.82
CA TRP A 237 5.06 -3.86 -27.57
C TRP A 237 3.76 -4.47 -28.08
N THR A 238 3.71 -4.81 -29.36
CA THR A 238 2.53 -5.41 -30.00
C THR A 238 2.92 -6.76 -30.61
N ASP A 239 2.23 -7.80 -30.17
CA ASP A 239 2.34 -9.14 -30.77
C ASP A 239 1.85 -9.12 -32.23
N PRO A 240 2.70 -9.43 -33.21
CA PRO A 240 2.30 -9.41 -34.61
C PRO A 240 1.31 -10.51 -34.99
N GLU A 241 1.17 -11.56 -34.17
CA GLU A 241 0.29 -12.69 -34.45
C GLU A 241 -1.13 -12.49 -33.92
N THR A 242 -1.27 -11.97 -32.70
CA THR A 242 -2.57 -11.87 -32.03
C THR A 242 -3.08 -10.45 -31.88
N GLY A 243 -2.21 -9.47 -32.00
CA GLY A 243 -2.53 -8.07 -31.76
C GLY A 243 -2.58 -7.68 -30.27
N LEU A 244 -2.10 -8.55 -29.36
CA LEU A 244 -1.95 -8.15 -27.95
C LEU A 244 -0.92 -7.00 -27.87
N ARG A 245 -1.32 -5.88 -27.28
CA ARG A 245 -0.48 -4.71 -27.03
C ARG A 245 -0.26 -4.53 -25.52
N VAL A 246 1.00 -4.54 -25.10
CA VAL A 246 1.43 -4.21 -23.73
C VAL A 246 2.14 -2.88 -23.79
N GLU A 247 1.68 -1.90 -23.02
CA GLU A 247 2.23 -0.56 -22.97
C GLU A 247 2.64 -0.21 -21.54
N CYS A 248 3.92 0.09 -21.33
CA CYS A 248 4.45 0.61 -20.08
C CYS A 248 4.53 2.13 -20.16
N VAL A 249 3.78 2.81 -19.32
CA VAL A 249 3.79 4.28 -19.19
C VAL A 249 4.53 4.65 -17.91
N ALA A 250 5.67 5.29 -18.04
CA ALA A 250 6.52 5.67 -16.92
C ALA A 250 6.75 7.17 -16.84
N THR A 251 6.82 7.69 -15.62
CA THR A 251 7.14 9.09 -15.32
C THR A 251 8.40 9.16 -14.45
N ARG A 252 9.39 9.95 -14.88
CA ARG A 252 10.59 10.29 -14.10
C ARG A 252 10.48 11.69 -13.54
N PHE A 253 11.03 11.87 -12.33
CA PHE A 253 11.06 13.13 -11.62
C PHE A 253 12.47 13.73 -11.66
N ALA A 254 12.59 15.03 -12.00
CA ALA A 254 13.88 15.71 -12.05
C ALA A 254 14.40 16.13 -10.67
N ASP A 255 13.50 16.30 -9.72
CA ASP A 255 13.76 16.78 -8.37
C ASP A 255 13.80 15.69 -7.29
N PHE A 256 13.47 14.45 -7.67
CA PHE A 256 13.58 13.27 -6.80
C PHE A 256 14.16 12.10 -7.58
N PRO A 257 15.00 11.25 -6.98
CA PRO A 257 15.49 10.02 -7.60
C PRO A 257 14.38 8.95 -7.61
N ALA A 258 13.30 9.26 -8.33
CA ALA A 258 12.08 8.46 -8.34
C ALA A 258 11.60 8.21 -9.77
N THR A 259 10.95 7.09 -9.94
CA THR A 259 10.24 6.70 -11.17
C THR A 259 8.92 6.05 -10.79
N GLU A 260 7.85 6.41 -11.49
CA GLU A 260 6.59 5.67 -11.45
C GLU A 260 6.33 4.99 -12.79
N TRP A 261 5.55 3.91 -12.78
CA TRP A 261 5.01 3.32 -14.00
C TRP A 261 3.74 2.52 -13.74
N LEU A 262 3.01 2.26 -14.79
CA LEU A 262 1.92 1.29 -14.85
C LEU A 262 1.86 0.67 -16.24
N LEU A 263 1.22 -0.48 -16.36
CA LEU A 263 1.01 -1.13 -17.64
C LEU A 263 -0.44 -0.99 -18.08
N TYR A 264 -0.62 -0.84 -19.39
CA TYR A 264 -1.87 -1.11 -20.08
C TYR A 264 -1.71 -2.37 -20.93
N VAL A 265 -2.75 -3.19 -20.93
CA VAL A 265 -2.82 -4.39 -21.75
C VAL A 265 -4.09 -4.31 -22.59
N GLU A 266 -3.95 -4.36 -23.91
CA GLU A 266 -5.02 -4.10 -24.87
C GLU A 266 -5.05 -5.17 -25.96
N ASN A 267 -6.24 -5.64 -26.32
CA ASN A 267 -6.43 -6.46 -27.49
C ASN A 267 -6.74 -5.58 -28.72
N THR A 268 -5.74 -5.32 -29.55
CA THR A 268 -5.90 -4.59 -30.82
C THR A 268 -6.21 -5.49 -32.00
N GLY A 269 -6.29 -6.81 -31.77
CA GLY A 269 -6.65 -7.82 -32.76
C GLY A 269 -8.17 -7.91 -32.99
N ASN A 270 -8.58 -8.89 -33.78
CA ASN A 270 -9.97 -9.15 -34.14
C ASN A 270 -10.57 -10.45 -33.57
N ALA A 271 -9.82 -11.12 -32.72
CA ALA A 271 -10.20 -12.34 -32.01
C ALA A 271 -9.77 -12.23 -30.54
N ASP A 272 -10.33 -13.08 -29.68
CA ASP A 272 -9.92 -13.18 -28.29
C ASP A 272 -8.43 -13.49 -28.17
N THR A 273 -7.76 -12.87 -27.20
CA THR A 273 -6.36 -13.17 -26.95
C THR A 273 -6.19 -14.57 -26.35
N PRO A 274 -5.05 -15.21 -26.50
CA PRO A 274 -4.59 -16.21 -25.54
C PRO A 274 -4.64 -15.69 -24.09
N ILE A 275 -4.60 -16.62 -23.13
CA ILE A 275 -4.62 -16.29 -21.71
C ILE A 275 -3.38 -15.47 -21.33
N ILE A 276 -3.64 -14.41 -20.55
CA ILE A 276 -2.67 -13.56 -19.86
C ILE A 276 -2.78 -13.90 -18.37
N GLU A 277 -1.67 -14.23 -17.75
CA GLU A 277 -1.62 -14.57 -16.33
C GLU A 277 -0.37 -14.02 -15.64
N GLU A 278 -0.35 -13.99 -14.32
CA GLU A 278 0.75 -13.48 -13.52
C GLU A 278 1.20 -12.06 -13.96
N LEU A 279 0.24 -11.19 -14.25
CA LEU A 279 0.52 -9.82 -14.68
C LEU A 279 0.98 -9.00 -13.47
N ARG A 280 2.30 -8.82 -13.34
CA ARG A 280 2.96 -8.12 -12.25
C ARG A 280 3.46 -6.77 -12.74
N ALA A 281 2.95 -5.70 -12.16
CA ALA A 281 3.38 -4.34 -12.49
C ALA A 281 4.81 -4.05 -12.03
N LEU A 282 5.25 -4.68 -10.93
CA LEU A 282 6.62 -4.67 -10.45
C LEU A 282 7.18 -6.10 -10.50
N ASP A 283 8.33 -6.28 -11.11
CA ASP A 283 9.16 -7.49 -11.03
C ASP A 283 10.62 -7.11 -11.23
N VAL A 284 11.33 -6.92 -10.12
CA VAL A 284 12.73 -6.46 -10.13
C VAL A 284 13.57 -7.32 -9.22
N THR A 285 14.83 -7.50 -9.60
CA THR A 285 15.83 -8.14 -8.75
C THR A 285 16.88 -7.10 -8.37
N LEU A 286 17.02 -6.90 -7.06
CA LEU A 286 18.03 -6.05 -6.47
C LEU A 286 19.29 -6.91 -6.26
N GLU A 287 20.44 -6.38 -6.64
CA GLU A 287 21.74 -6.93 -6.32
C GLU A 287 22.40 -6.01 -5.30
N ASP A 288 22.75 -6.52 -4.16
CA ASP A 288 23.54 -5.76 -3.19
C ASP A 288 25.02 -5.89 -3.56
N PRO A 289 25.68 -4.85 -4.12
CA PRO A 289 27.06 -4.91 -4.51
C PRO A 289 28.04 -5.09 -3.35
N LEU A 290 27.61 -4.92 -2.09
CA LEU A 290 28.40 -5.21 -0.89
C LEU A 290 28.06 -6.57 -0.28
N SER A 291 27.19 -7.35 -0.89
CA SER A 291 26.71 -8.57 -0.23
C SER A 291 27.83 -9.61 -0.04
N SER A 292 28.54 -9.44 1.02
CA SER A 292 29.14 -10.53 1.79
C SER A 292 28.04 -11.38 2.48
N GLY A 293 26.77 -11.31 2.04
CA GLY A 293 25.66 -12.14 2.54
C GLY A 293 24.92 -11.59 3.76
N GLY A 294 24.76 -10.28 3.89
CA GLY A 294 23.90 -9.70 4.93
C GLY A 294 22.42 -9.78 4.58
N PRO A 295 21.50 -9.92 5.57
CA PRO A 295 20.07 -10.00 5.32
C PRO A 295 19.50 -8.67 4.84
N TYR A 296 18.48 -8.72 3.98
CA TYR A 296 17.66 -7.55 3.66
C TYR A 296 16.73 -7.20 4.83
N ARG A 297 16.50 -5.90 5.03
CA ARG A 297 15.55 -5.40 6.02
C ARG A 297 14.37 -4.76 5.28
N LEU A 298 13.20 -5.38 5.43
CA LEU A 298 11.96 -4.89 4.86
C LEU A 298 11.15 -4.16 5.94
N HIS A 299 10.97 -2.85 5.79
CA HIS A 299 10.10 -2.06 6.63
C HIS A 299 8.69 -2.10 6.06
N THR A 300 7.79 -2.73 6.75
CA THR A 300 6.38 -2.83 6.43
C THR A 300 5.52 -2.08 7.44
N THR A 301 4.22 -2.05 7.21
CA THR A 301 3.25 -1.41 8.09
C THR A 301 1.95 -2.20 7.99
N ASN A 302 1.30 -2.46 9.12
CA ASN A 302 -0.05 -3.01 9.11
C ASN A 302 -0.99 -2.11 8.33
N GLY A 303 -2.06 -2.64 7.80
CA GLY A 303 -3.20 -1.85 7.35
C GLY A 303 -4.03 -1.33 8.52
N ALA A 304 -5.28 -0.95 8.26
CA ALA A 304 -6.16 -0.33 9.24
C ALA A 304 -7.50 -1.09 9.40
N PRO A 305 -7.51 -2.29 9.99
CA PRO A 305 -8.75 -3.02 10.28
C PRO A 305 -9.59 -2.40 11.41
N SER A 306 -9.27 -1.19 11.86
CA SER A 306 -9.92 -0.40 12.92
C SER A 306 -9.72 -0.98 14.31
N ASN A 307 -8.47 -1.09 14.71
CA ASN A 307 -8.05 -1.52 16.04
C ASN A 307 -6.77 -0.78 16.49
N PRO A 308 -6.31 -0.95 17.76
CA PRO A 308 -5.13 -0.24 18.26
C PRO A 308 -3.83 -0.47 17.50
N THR A 309 -3.72 -1.53 16.68
CA THR A 309 -2.52 -1.85 15.89
C THR A 309 -2.57 -1.31 14.46
N ASP A 310 -3.55 -0.45 14.15
CA ASP A 310 -3.65 0.20 12.86
C ASP A 310 -2.36 0.96 12.54
N PHE A 311 -1.80 0.67 11.36
CA PHE A 311 -0.55 1.22 10.86
C PHE A 311 0.70 0.93 11.70
N GLU A 312 0.68 -0.09 12.57
CA GLU A 312 1.86 -0.51 13.33
C GLU A 312 3.02 -0.89 12.40
N PRO A 313 4.20 -0.27 12.54
CA PRO A 313 5.36 -0.59 11.72
C PRO A 313 6.00 -1.91 12.13
N ARG A 314 6.44 -2.68 11.14
CA ARG A 314 7.18 -3.93 11.31
C ARG A 314 8.49 -3.87 10.53
N ILE A 315 9.52 -4.55 11.02
CA ILE A 315 10.75 -4.82 10.27
C ILE A 315 10.87 -6.32 10.11
N VAL A 316 10.83 -6.78 8.86
CA VAL A 316 11.05 -8.17 8.49
C VAL A 316 12.49 -8.29 8.01
N VAL A 317 13.23 -9.22 8.61
CA VAL A 317 14.59 -9.55 8.19
C VAL A 317 14.49 -10.76 7.26
N LEU A 318 15.00 -10.64 6.05
CA LEU A 318 14.99 -11.69 5.04
C LEU A 318 16.39 -12.24 4.83
N ASP A 319 16.65 -13.39 5.42
CA ASP A 319 17.83 -14.19 5.14
C ASP A 319 17.70 -14.91 3.79
N GLU A 320 18.81 -15.45 3.31
CA GLU A 320 18.87 -16.19 2.05
C GLU A 320 17.82 -17.31 2.01
N ASN A 321 17.13 -17.43 0.89
CA ASN A 321 16.01 -18.35 0.61
C ASN A 321 14.72 -18.10 1.44
N GLN A 322 14.62 -16.97 2.11
CA GLN A 322 13.38 -16.56 2.76
C GLN A 322 12.52 -15.71 1.83
N ALA A 323 11.21 -15.73 2.08
CA ALA A 323 10.26 -14.90 1.36
C ALA A 323 9.23 -14.32 2.32
N GLU A 324 8.77 -13.09 2.02
CA GLU A 324 7.68 -12.41 2.69
C GLU A 324 6.63 -11.99 1.66
N THR A 325 5.37 -12.02 2.05
CA THR A 325 4.27 -11.59 1.18
C THR A 325 3.41 -10.59 1.93
N LEU A 326 3.15 -9.45 1.30
CA LEU A 326 2.24 -8.42 1.74
C LEU A 326 1.05 -8.36 0.79
N GLY A 327 -0.12 -7.96 1.27
CA GLY A 327 -1.29 -7.82 0.40
C GLY A 327 -2.46 -7.11 1.03
N ALA A 328 -3.37 -6.68 0.17
CA ALA A 328 -4.66 -6.14 0.56
C ALA A 328 -5.55 -7.19 1.23
N GLY A 329 -6.60 -6.74 1.91
CA GLY A 329 -7.61 -7.59 2.51
C GLY A 329 -9.01 -7.28 2.00
N GLY A 330 -9.74 -8.30 1.54
CA GLY A 330 -11.15 -8.15 1.15
C GLY A 330 -11.41 -7.26 -0.07
N GLY A 331 -10.37 -6.87 -0.82
CA GLY A 331 -10.47 -5.97 -1.97
C GLY A 331 -10.34 -4.49 -1.62
N ARG A 332 -9.89 -4.16 -0.41
CA ARG A 332 -9.59 -2.78 0.02
C ARG A 332 -8.10 -2.66 0.32
N SER A 333 -7.42 -1.71 -0.31
CA SER A 333 -5.97 -1.65 -0.50
C SER A 333 -5.12 -1.65 0.77
N SER A 334 -5.62 -1.10 1.88
CA SER A 334 -4.92 -1.05 3.17
C SER A 334 -5.68 -1.71 4.32
N ASN A 335 -6.50 -2.72 4.03
CA ASN A 335 -7.24 -3.45 5.06
C ASN A 335 -6.38 -4.48 5.82
N ASN A 336 -5.36 -5.08 5.20
CA ASN A 336 -4.45 -6.06 5.81
C ASN A 336 -3.04 -5.49 5.97
N ASP A 337 -2.35 -5.22 4.85
CA ASP A 337 -1.06 -4.54 4.85
C ASP A 337 -1.17 -3.17 4.17
N PHE A 338 -0.32 -2.24 4.58
CA PHE A 338 -0.27 -0.91 4.00
C PHE A 338 0.56 -0.94 2.69
N PRO A 339 0.06 -0.39 1.56
CA PRO A 339 0.71 -0.51 0.25
C PRO A 339 1.93 0.40 0.06
N PHE A 340 2.62 0.75 1.15
CA PHE A 340 3.88 1.50 1.17
C PHE A 340 4.89 0.73 2.01
N PHE A 341 6.06 0.48 1.44
CA PHE A 341 7.11 -0.27 2.13
C PHE A 341 8.50 0.24 1.75
N THR A 342 9.50 -0.12 2.55
CA THR A 342 10.89 0.29 2.31
C THR A 342 11.80 -0.92 2.41
N VAL A 343 12.62 -1.14 1.39
CA VAL A 343 13.70 -2.15 1.40
C VAL A 343 15.01 -1.44 1.69
N GLU A 344 15.64 -1.76 2.82
CA GLU A 344 17.01 -1.33 3.10
C GLU A 344 18.00 -2.23 2.36
N THR A 345 19.02 -1.63 1.79
CA THR A 345 20.17 -2.29 1.18
C THR A 345 21.45 -1.89 1.90
N GLY A 346 22.56 -2.53 1.60
CA GLY A 346 23.87 -2.17 2.20
C GLY A 346 24.34 -0.73 1.93
N HIS A 347 23.73 -0.04 0.96
CA HIS A 347 24.12 1.32 0.53
C HIS A 347 23.02 2.35 0.66
N GLY A 348 21.77 1.94 0.95
CA GLY A 348 20.67 2.88 0.98
C GLY A 348 19.32 2.20 1.11
N ALA A 349 18.29 2.78 0.51
CA ALA A 349 16.93 2.28 0.61
C ALA A 349 16.13 2.52 -0.68
N LEU A 350 15.22 1.57 -0.97
CA LEU A 350 14.16 1.71 -1.94
C LEU A 350 12.84 1.91 -1.21
N VAL A 351 12.16 3.01 -1.45
CA VAL A 351 10.80 3.23 -0.95
C VAL A 351 9.83 2.99 -2.10
N VAL A 352 8.88 2.09 -1.88
CA VAL A 352 7.93 1.65 -2.90
C VAL A 352 6.50 1.94 -2.46
N ALA A 353 5.67 2.41 -3.37
CA ALA A 353 4.23 2.48 -3.20
C ALA A 353 3.51 1.71 -4.31
N VAL A 354 2.50 0.94 -3.93
CA VAL A 354 1.57 0.27 -4.83
C VAL A 354 0.29 1.10 -4.88
N GLY A 355 -0.01 1.70 -6.03
CA GLY A 355 -1.22 2.47 -6.28
C GLY A 355 -2.30 1.60 -6.91
N TRP A 356 -3.14 0.99 -6.06
CA TRP A 356 -4.29 0.20 -6.45
C TRP A 356 -5.30 0.12 -5.33
N SER A 357 -6.50 0.61 -5.54
CA SER A 357 -7.54 0.65 -4.50
C SER A 357 -8.32 -0.67 -4.35
N GLY A 358 -7.83 -1.75 -4.96
CA GLY A 358 -8.34 -3.11 -4.93
C GLY A 358 -7.40 -4.11 -4.25
N GLN A 359 -7.47 -5.37 -4.70
CA GLN A 359 -6.73 -6.51 -4.14
C GLN A 359 -5.34 -6.62 -4.80
N TRP A 360 -4.36 -5.99 -4.21
CA TRP A 360 -2.95 -6.10 -4.60
C TRP A 360 -2.20 -7.12 -3.75
N GLN A 361 -1.08 -7.61 -4.27
CA GLN A 361 -0.10 -8.42 -3.55
C GLN A 361 1.31 -7.98 -3.93
N ALA A 362 2.23 -7.99 -2.96
CA ALA A 362 3.68 -7.85 -3.17
C ALA A 362 4.41 -9.02 -2.50
N ARG A 363 5.45 -9.55 -3.17
CA ARG A 363 6.27 -10.65 -2.66
C ARG A 363 7.74 -10.26 -2.74
N PHE A 364 8.46 -10.59 -1.67
CA PHE A 364 9.89 -10.37 -1.48
C PHE A 364 10.54 -11.74 -1.34
N GLU A 365 11.52 -12.05 -2.17
CA GLU A 365 12.17 -13.36 -2.21
C GLU A 365 13.68 -13.17 -2.22
N ALA A 366 14.32 -13.44 -1.07
CA ALA A 366 15.77 -13.40 -0.95
C ALA A 366 16.37 -14.68 -1.53
N ALA A 367 17.18 -14.53 -2.57
CA ALA A 367 17.82 -15.63 -3.28
C ALA A 367 19.32 -15.70 -2.96
N HIS A 368 19.93 -16.82 -3.37
CA HIS A 368 21.35 -17.05 -3.21
C HIS A 368 22.21 -15.95 -3.85
N GLY A 369 23.32 -15.62 -3.21
CA GLY A 369 24.26 -14.61 -3.71
C GLY A 369 23.84 -13.17 -3.44
N GLY A 370 23.03 -12.91 -2.40
CA GLY A 370 22.63 -11.56 -1.98
C GLY A 370 21.67 -10.89 -2.93
N ARG A 371 20.82 -11.63 -3.62
CA ARG A 371 19.78 -11.12 -4.50
C ARG A 371 18.43 -11.06 -3.79
N LEU A 372 17.68 -9.99 -3.98
CA LEU A 372 16.29 -9.87 -3.54
C LEU A 372 15.40 -9.60 -4.77
N ARG A 373 14.49 -10.52 -5.07
CA ARG A 373 13.42 -10.27 -6.03
C ARG A 373 12.23 -9.63 -5.32
N VAL A 374 11.72 -8.56 -5.90
CA VAL A 374 10.53 -7.85 -5.44
C VAL A 374 9.50 -7.86 -6.56
N THR A 375 8.33 -8.42 -6.30
CA THR A 375 7.21 -8.41 -7.25
C THR A 375 6.00 -7.72 -6.62
N ALA A 376 5.20 -7.01 -7.43
CA ALA A 376 3.91 -6.50 -7.01
C ALA A 376 2.94 -6.36 -8.20
N GLY A 377 1.66 -6.55 -7.93
CA GLY A 377 0.60 -6.46 -8.93
C GLY A 377 -0.75 -6.79 -8.32
N LEU A 378 -1.74 -7.14 -9.16
CA LEU A 378 -2.97 -7.74 -8.67
C LEU A 378 -2.66 -9.14 -8.09
N GLU A 379 -3.36 -9.51 -7.03
CA GLU A 379 -3.18 -10.82 -6.39
C GLU A 379 -3.47 -11.98 -7.37
N ARG A 380 -4.47 -11.81 -8.25
CA ARG A 380 -4.87 -12.86 -9.18
C ARG A 380 -5.18 -12.29 -10.55
N THR A 381 -4.49 -12.80 -11.56
CA THR A 381 -4.74 -12.50 -12.97
C THR A 381 -4.65 -13.79 -13.79
N HIS A 382 -5.76 -14.15 -14.46
CA HIS A 382 -5.82 -15.24 -15.42
C HIS A 382 -6.98 -14.97 -16.39
N PHE A 383 -6.70 -14.26 -17.47
CA PHE A 383 -7.75 -13.75 -18.35
C PHE A 383 -7.34 -13.70 -19.82
N LEU A 384 -8.33 -13.79 -20.68
CA LEU A 384 -8.26 -13.35 -22.07
C LEU A 384 -8.85 -11.94 -22.20
N LEU A 385 -8.53 -11.23 -23.28
CA LEU A 385 -9.17 -9.98 -23.67
C LEU A 385 -9.93 -10.17 -24.97
N HIS A 386 -11.19 -9.70 -25.01
CA HIS A 386 -11.96 -9.60 -26.24
C HIS A 386 -11.43 -8.47 -27.13
N PRO A 387 -11.70 -8.49 -28.45
CA PRO A 387 -11.29 -7.40 -29.35
C PRO A 387 -11.71 -6.01 -28.85
N GLY A 388 -10.77 -5.08 -28.80
CA GLY A 388 -10.96 -3.72 -28.35
C GLY A 388 -10.97 -3.53 -26.83
N GLU A 389 -10.85 -4.60 -26.04
CA GLU A 389 -10.73 -4.46 -24.59
C GLU A 389 -9.33 -4.02 -24.17
N ARG A 390 -9.31 -3.11 -23.18
CA ARG A 390 -8.10 -2.59 -22.55
C ARG A 390 -8.28 -2.58 -21.03
N VAL A 391 -7.25 -2.99 -20.30
CA VAL A 391 -7.17 -2.96 -18.83
C VAL A 391 -5.82 -2.41 -18.40
N ARG A 392 -5.73 -1.99 -17.13
CA ARG A 392 -4.48 -1.51 -16.54
C ARG A 392 -4.06 -2.29 -15.29
N THR A 393 -2.78 -2.20 -14.98
CA THR A 393 -2.22 -2.71 -13.70
C THR A 393 -2.27 -1.66 -12.59
N PRO A 394 -1.95 -2.05 -11.35
CA PRO A 394 -1.51 -1.11 -10.31
C PRO A 394 -0.43 -0.18 -10.82
N ARG A 395 -0.42 1.05 -10.29
CA ARG A 395 0.68 2.01 -10.43
C ARG A 395 1.78 1.64 -9.46
N ILE A 396 3.02 1.67 -9.89
CA ILE A 396 4.20 1.46 -9.05
C ILE A 396 4.97 2.76 -8.97
N LEU A 397 5.27 3.24 -7.77
CA LEU A 397 6.19 4.34 -7.54
C LEU A 397 7.37 3.84 -6.74
N VAL A 398 8.58 4.10 -7.23
CA VAL A 398 9.83 3.75 -6.56
C VAL A 398 10.68 5.00 -6.40
N LEU A 399 11.13 5.26 -5.17
CA LEU A 399 12.18 6.22 -4.87
C LEU A 399 13.42 5.43 -4.40
N SER A 400 14.56 5.67 -5.03
CA SER A 400 15.85 5.06 -4.71
C SER A 400 16.76 6.08 -4.04
N TRP A 401 17.27 5.80 -2.85
CA TRP A 401 18.04 6.76 -2.06
C TRP A 401 19.35 6.14 -1.57
N GLU A 402 20.47 6.85 -1.79
CA GLU A 402 21.75 6.52 -1.17
C GLU A 402 21.82 7.07 0.25
N GLY A 403 22.19 6.27 1.23
CA GLY A 403 22.25 6.63 2.64
C GLY A 403 21.22 5.90 3.49
N ASP A 404 20.70 6.56 4.53
CA ASP A 404 19.81 5.88 5.47
C ASP A 404 18.34 5.87 5.03
N ALA A 405 17.58 4.90 5.54
CA ALA A 405 16.17 4.73 5.24
C ALA A 405 15.27 5.82 5.87
N VAL A 406 15.76 6.58 6.85
CA VAL A 406 15.01 7.69 7.46
C VAL A 406 14.94 8.85 6.48
N GLU A 407 16.08 9.23 5.89
CA GLU A 407 16.11 10.26 4.86
C GLU A 407 15.35 9.84 3.61
N ALA A 408 15.47 8.56 3.20
CA ALA A 408 14.69 8.02 2.06
C ALA A 408 13.17 8.23 2.25
N LYS A 409 12.65 7.96 3.43
CA LYS A 409 11.22 8.16 3.77
C LYS A 409 10.86 9.64 3.83
N ALA A 410 11.74 10.49 4.37
CA ALA A 410 11.54 11.94 4.40
C ALA A 410 11.43 12.52 2.99
N GLN A 411 12.30 12.11 2.08
CA GLN A 411 12.26 12.49 0.66
C GLN A 411 11.04 11.92 -0.05
N PHE A 412 10.67 10.68 0.21
CA PHE A 412 9.46 10.07 -0.35
C PHE A 412 8.18 10.82 0.06
N ARG A 413 8.06 11.19 1.35
CA ARG A 413 6.96 12.01 1.83
C ARG A 413 6.87 13.37 1.11
N GLN A 414 8.03 14.02 0.85
CA GLN A 414 8.08 15.27 0.09
C GLN A 414 7.70 15.08 -1.39
N LEU A 415 8.12 13.96 -2.01
CA LEU A 415 7.69 13.55 -3.35
C LEU A 415 6.15 13.40 -3.41
N VAL A 416 5.56 12.69 -2.42
CA VAL A 416 4.10 12.52 -2.35
C VAL A 416 3.40 13.86 -2.19
N TYR A 417 3.85 14.73 -1.28
CA TYR A 417 3.25 16.05 -1.09
C TYR A 417 3.35 16.94 -2.34
N LYS A 418 4.48 16.88 -3.03
CA LYS A 418 4.76 17.74 -4.18
C LYS A 418 4.05 17.31 -5.44
N HIS A 419 4.01 16.02 -5.73
CA HIS A 419 3.60 15.49 -7.03
C HIS A 419 2.31 14.64 -7.01
N TYR A 420 1.91 14.11 -5.85
CA TYR A 420 0.78 13.18 -5.73
C TYR A 420 -0.40 13.70 -4.93
N ALA A 421 -0.17 14.37 -3.80
CA ALA A 421 -1.27 14.86 -2.98
C ALA A 421 -2.25 15.71 -3.78
N ALA A 422 -3.54 15.36 -3.67
CA ALA A 422 -4.61 16.02 -4.41
C ALA A 422 -4.58 17.54 -4.21
N ARG A 423 -4.87 18.29 -5.28
CA ARG A 423 -4.84 19.76 -5.30
C ARG A 423 -6.25 20.31 -5.34
N ARG A 424 -6.45 21.43 -4.67
CA ARG A 424 -7.70 22.19 -4.71
C ARG A 424 -7.46 23.48 -5.50
N ASN A 425 -8.18 23.67 -6.57
CA ASN A 425 -7.93 24.77 -7.53
C ASN A 425 -6.46 24.82 -8.03
N GLY A 426 -5.82 23.67 -8.19
CA GLY A 426 -4.41 23.59 -8.58
C GLY A 426 -3.41 23.79 -7.45
N GLU A 427 -3.83 24.23 -6.26
CA GLU A 427 -2.98 24.54 -5.12
C GLU A 427 -2.82 23.36 -4.16
N ARG A 428 -1.60 23.19 -3.59
CA ARG A 428 -1.34 22.22 -2.52
C ARG A 428 -2.06 22.65 -1.25
N GLN A 429 -2.61 21.66 -0.55
CA GLN A 429 -3.38 21.93 0.65
C GLN A 429 -2.51 21.84 1.90
N LEU A 430 -2.75 22.78 2.83
CA LEU A 430 -2.38 22.63 4.24
C LEU A 430 -3.39 21.72 4.94
N PRO A 431 -3.03 21.17 6.11
CA PRO A 431 -3.99 20.43 6.93
C PRO A 431 -5.27 21.23 7.18
N THR A 432 -6.42 20.61 6.92
CA THR A 432 -7.76 21.22 6.99
C THR A 432 -8.33 21.15 8.41
N LEU A 433 -9.10 22.15 8.82
CA LEU A 433 -9.83 22.16 10.08
C LEU A 433 -11.33 22.07 9.80
N PHE A 434 -11.96 20.98 10.20
CA PHE A 434 -13.35 20.71 9.86
C PHE A 434 -14.09 19.96 10.97
N CYS A 435 -15.39 19.74 10.81
CA CYS A 435 -16.20 18.87 11.65
C CYS A 435 -17.00 17.91 10.77
N ASN A 436 -17.04 16.66 11.20
CA ASN A 436 -17.99 15.67 10.72
C ASN A 436 -18.96 15.32 11.86
N THR A 437 -20.26 15.31 11.59
CA THR A 437 -21.30 15.11 12.61
C THR A 437 -21.18 13.76 13.33
N CYS A 438 -20.72 12.71 12.65
CA CYS A 438 -20.51 11.40 13.24
C CYS A 438 -19.65 11.46 14.51
N PHE A 439 -18.59 12.26 14.51
CA PHE A 439 -17.63 12.31 15.61
C PHE A 439 -18.03 13.23 16.75
N THR A 440 -19.10 13.98 16.61
CA THR A 440 -19.71 14.71 17.72
C THR A 440 -20.50 13.75 18.61
N ARG A 441 -20.68 14.09 19.87
CA ARG A 441 -21.45 13.28 20.84
C ARG A 441 -20.98 11.80 20.91
N GLY A 442 -19.65 11.59 20.81
CA GLY A 442 -19.06 10.26 20.94
C GLY A 442 -19.44 9.27 19.84
N GLY A 443 -19.74 9.74 18.63
CA GLY A 443 -20.17 8.90 17.52
C GLY A 443 -21.68 8.64 17.45
N GLY A 444 -22.48 9.27 18.32
CA GLY A 444 -23.92 9.06 18.40
C GLY A 444 -24.77 9.76 17.33
N TRP A 445 -24.16 10.59 16.46
CA TRP A 445 -24.90 11.44 15.53
C TRP A 445 -24.88 10.93 14.08
N LEU A 446 -25.08 9.65 13.89
CA LEU A 446 -25.23 9.07 12.54
C LEU A 446 -26.65 9.31 11.98
N ASN A 447 -27.66 8.69 12.56
CA ASN A 447 -29.03 8.75 12.08
C ASN A 447 -29.88 9.86 12.74
N GLU A 448 -29.35 10.60 13.70
CA GLU A 448 -30.09 11.58 14.49
C GLU A 448 -29.92 13.04 14.02
N CYS A 449 -29.11 13.27 12.99
CA CYS A 449 -28.93 14.59 12.42
C CYS A 449 -30.20 15.10 11.71
N THR A 450 -30.63 16.31 12.08
CA THR A 450 -31.72 17.05 11.44
C THR A 450 -31.22 18.39 10.94
N ALA A 451 -31.97 19.06 10.06
CA ALA A 451 -31.62 20.40 9.61
C ALA A 451 -31.46 21.36 10.79
N GLU A 452 -32.36 21.29 11.79
CA GLU A 452 -32.36 22.18 12.94
C GLU A 452 -31.12 22.03 13.81
N ASN A 453 -30.82 20.79 14.24
CA ASN A 453 -29.69 20.56 15.16
C ASN A 453 -28.32 20.79 14.50
N GLN A 454 -28.21 20.52 13.21
CA GLN A 454 -26.97 20.80 12.46
C GLN A 454 -26.75 22.30 12.24
N ILE A 455 -27.80 23.08 11.94
CA ILE A 455 -27.71 24.53 11.81
C ILE A 455 -27.26 25.15 13.14
N ALA A 456 -27.73 24.64 14.29
CA ALA A 456 -27.26 25.09 15.60
C ALA A 456 -25.75 24.81 15.80
N LEU A 457 -25.30 23.59 15.49
CA LEU A 457 -23.89 23.20 15.58
C LEU A 457 -23.01 24.01 14.61
N ILE A 458 -23.44 24.25 13.37
CA ILE A 458 -22.76 25.08 12.37
C ILE A 458 -22.52 26.50 12.90
N ARG A 459 -23.54 27.13 13.47
CA ARG A 459 -23.41 28.47 14.07
C ARG A 459 -22.43 28.51 15.25
N ALA A 460 -22.36 27.45 16.04
CA ALA A 460 -21.41 27.36 17.13
C ALA A 460 -19.97 27.22 16.60
N TYR A 461 -19.74 26.37 15.60
CA TYR A 461 -18.45 26.21 14.94
C TYR A 461 -18.01 27.41 14.12
N GLY A 462 -18.96 28.19 13.58
CA GLY A 462 -18.67 29.47 12.90
C GLY A 462 -17.91 30.44 13.79
N LYS A 463 -18.21 30.45 15.11
CA LYS A 463 -17.48 31.27 16.10
C LYS A 463 -16.01 30.86 16.33
N LEU A 464 -15.67 29.62 15.91
CA LEU A 464 -14.30 29.09 15.91
C LEU A 464 -13.62 29.27 14.55
N GLY A 465 -14.41 29.64 13.52
CA GLY A 465 -13.95 29.83 12.16
C GLY A 465 -13.52 28.55 11.48
N LEU A 466 -14.27 27.45 11.64
CA LEU A 466 -14.03 26.22 10.89
C LEU A 466 -14.05 26.44 9.37
N GLU A 467 -13.34 25.58 8.64
CA GLU A 467 -13.22 25.65 7.19
C GLU A 467 -14.31 24.86 6.47
N ALA A 468 -14.76 23.75 7.10
CA ALA A 468 -15.77 22.88 6.51
C ALA A 468 -16.65 22.20 7.58
N MET A 469 -17.85 21.82 7.16
CA MET A 469 -18.80 21.03 7.93
C MET A 469 -19.34 19.90 7.07
N LEU A 470 -19.33 18.69 7.58
CA LEU A 470 -19.80 17.49 6.92
C LEU A 470 -20.96 16.86 7.71
N THR A 471 -22.07 16.58 7.03
CA THR A 471 -23.10 15.65 7.54
C THR A 471 -22.72 14.24 7.17
N ASP A 472 -22.55 13.38 8.17
CA ASP A 472 -22.24 11.97 7.98
C ASP A 472 -23.47 11.16 7.53
N ALA A 473 -23.41 9.84 7.54
CA ALA A 473 -24.47 8.92 7.13
C ALA A 473 -25.83 9.21 7.78
N GLY A 474 -26.88 8.62 7.22
CA GLY A 474 -28.24 8.67 7.80
C GLY A 474 -29.06 9.90 7.45
N TRP A 475 -28.58 10.78 6.53
CA TRP A 475 -29.34 11.94 6.03
C TRP A 475 -30.41 11.57 4.99
N PHE A 476 -30.35 10.39 4.38
CA PHE A 476 -31.21 9.91 3.32
C PHE A 476 -32.35 9.03 3.82
N VAL A 477 -33.38 8.83 2.98
CA VAL A 477 -34.54 7.99 3.27
C VAL A 477 -34.12 6.58 3.68
N GLY A 478 -34.58 6.12 4.83
CA GLY A 478 -34.27 4.82 5.42
C GLY A 478 -33.03 4.83 6.30
N GLY A 479 -32.23 5.92 6.33
CA GLY A 479 -31.05 6.04 7.13
C GLY A 479 -29.94 5.04 6.76
N TRP A 480 -28.92 4.91 7.59
CA TRP A 480 -27.79 4.00 7.39
C TRP A 480 -27.81 2.89 8.44
N PRO A 481 -27.52 1.60 8.05
CA PRO A 481 -27.12 1.18 6.71
C PRO A 481 -28.29 0.80 5.77
N GLU A 482 -29.53 0.67 6.26
CA GLU A 482 -30.67 0.08 5.56
C GLU A 482 -31.10 0.86 4.32
N GLY A 483 -30.90 2.18 4.33
CA GLY A 483 -31.27 3.07 3.22
C GLY A 483 -30.17 3.27 2.18
N ALA A 484 -28.99 2.59 2.27
CA ALA A 484 -27.92 2.76 1.29
C ALA A 484 -28.37 2.30 -0.11
N GLY A 485 -28.47 3.26 -1.03
CA GLY A 485 -29.14 3.14 -2.33
C GLY A 485 -30.31 4.10 -2.50
N ASN A 486 -30.74 4.82 -1.42
CA ASN A 486 -31.74 5.90 -1.47
C ASN A 486 -31.03 7.26 -1.25
N TRP A 487 -30.56 7.89 -2.29
CA TRP A 487 -29.76 9.12 -2.18
C TRP A 487 -30.62 10.39 -2.21
N THR A 488 -31.77 10.35 -1.54
CA THR A 488 -32.72 11.46 -1.39
C THR A 488 -32.78 11.84 0.10
N PRO A 489 -32.70 13.15 0.46
CA PRO A 489 -32.82 13.58 1.85
C PRO A 489 -34.12 13.09 2.49
N ASP A 490 -34.05 12.61 3.72
CA ASP A 490 -35.21 12.19 4.49
C ASP A 490 -36.11 13.40 4.81
N PRO A 491 -37.36 13.45 4.33
CA PRO A 491 -38.21 14.62 4.52
C PRO A 491 -38.61 14.87 5.97
N GLU A 492 -38.56 13.89 6.85
CA GLU A 492 -38.79 14.08 8.28
C GLU A 492 -37.64 14.84 8.96
N LYS A 493 -36.42 14.63 8.51
CA LYS A 493 -35.19 15.27 9.03
C LYS A 493 -34.89 16.58 8.30
N TYR A 494 -35.16 16.64 7.01
CA TYR A 494 -34.80 17.71 6.09
C TYR A 494 -36.02 18.10 5.22
N PRO A 495 -37.08 18.71 5.82
CA PRO A 495 -38.33 19.01 5.08
C PRO A 495 -38.11 19.92 3.87
N ASP A 496 -37.11 20.81 3.92
CA ASP A 496 -36.72 21.70 2.83
C ASP A 496 -35.45 21.24 2.10
N GLY A 497 -35.09 19.92 2.22
CA GLY A 497 -33.88 19.34 1.70
C GLY A 497 -32.61 19.88 2.40
N MET A 498 -31.44 19.71 1.77
CA MET A 498 -30.15 20.12 2.35
C MET A 498 -29.82 21.59 2.15
N GLY A 499 -30.63 22.33 1.40
CA GLY A 499 -30.43 23.75 1.07
C GLY A 499 -30.24 24.65 2.30
N PRO A 500 -31.14 24.61 3.31
CA PRO A 500 -31.02 25.41 4.54
C PRO A 500 -29.73 25.16 5.33
N VAL A 501 -29.27 23.88 5.40
CA VAL A 501 -28.04 23.51 6.12
C VAL A 501 -26.82 24.06 5.38
N ALA A 502 -26.76 23.87 4.05
CA ALA A 502 -25.69 24.40 3.19
C ALA A 502 -25.62 25.94 3.25
N ALA A 503 -26.78 26.62 3.24
CA ALA A 503 -26.86 28.08 3.37
C ALA A 503 -26.35 28.56 4.73
N ALA A 504 -26.65 27.85 5.82
CA ALA A 504 -26.15 28.18 7.16
C ALA A 504 -24.63 28.03 7.23
N ALA A 505 -24.05 26.94 6.70
CA ALA A 505 -22.59 26.75 6.66
C ALA A 505 -21.92 27.87 5.85
N LYS A 506 -22.47 28.20 4.68
CA LYS A 506 -21.96 29.30 3.84
C LYS A 506 -22.02 30.66 4.56
N ALA A 507 -23.07 30.93 5.33
CA ALA A 507 -23.21 32.17 6.10
C ALA A 507 -22.12 32.31 7.18
N GLU A 508 -21.63 31.21 7.72
CA GLU A 508 -20.53 31.16 8.69
C GLU A 508 -19.13 31.03 8.02
N GLY A 509 -19.05 31.10 6.70
CA GLY A 509 -17.79 31.04 5.95
C GLY A 509 -17.24 29.62 5.74
N MET A 510 -18.02 28.61 6.02
CA MET A 510 -17.65 27.19 5.83
C MET A 510 -18.14 26.63 4.51
N VAL A 511 -17.39 25.65 3.95
CA VAL A 511 -17.96 24.78 2.93
C VAL A 511 -18.78 23.66 3.60
N TYR A 512 -19.83 23.22 2.93
CA TYR A 512 -20.72 22.17 3.40
C TYR A 512 -20.57 20.92 2.53
N GLY A 513 -20.77 19.74 3.12
CA GLY A 513 -20.74 18.47 2.40
C GLY A 513 -21.55 17.36 3.04
N LEU A 514 -21.65 16.26 2.31
CA LEU A 514 -22.34 15.05 2.69
C LEU A 514 -21.46 13.82 2.53
N TRP A 515 -21.76 12.83 3.37
CA TRP A 515 -21.27 11.47 3.28
C TRP A 515 -22.07 10.68 2.25
N PHE A 516 -21.40 9.85 1.47
CA PHE A 516 -21.96 8.92 0.51
C PHE A 516 -21.29 7.55 0.64
N GLU A 517 -22.04 6.48 0.41
CA GLU A 517 -21.52 5.11 0.24
C GLU A 517 -22.06 4.55 -1.09
N PRO A 518 -21.59 5.07 -2.25
CA PRO A 518 -22.19 4.78 -3.54
C PRO A 518 -21.96 3.34 -4.00
N GLU A 519 -21.00 2.65 -3.42
CA GLU A 519 -20.64 1.29 -3.79
C GLU A 519 -21.54 0.25 -3.12
N ARG A 520 -22.12 0.57 -1.94
CA ARG A 520 -23.06 -0.31 -1.24
C ARG A 520 -24.49 -0.10 -1.77
N VAL A 521 -25.18 -1.21 -2.04
CA VAL A 521 -26.60 -1.19 -2.40
C VAL A 521 -27.34 -2.21 -1.53
N VAL A 522 -28.33 -1.71 -0.77
CA VAL A 522 -29.19 -2.57 0.05
C VAL A 522 -30.41 -2.98 -0.77
N PRO A 523 -30.85 -4.26 -0.70
CA PRO A 523 -32.06 -4.69 -1.37
C PRO A 523 -33.27 -3.80 -1.05
N HIS A 524 -34.17 -3.63 -2.03
CA HIS A 524 -35.39 -2.82 -1.95
C HIS A 524 -35.22 -1.30 -1.90
N THR A 525 -34.00 -0.79 -1.94
CA THR A 525 -33.75 0.65 -2.15
C THR A 525 -34.07 1.07 -3.58
N ALA A 526 -34.14 2.38 -3.82
CA ALA A 526 -34.49 2.93 -5.12
C ALA A 526 -33.55 2.43 -6.24
N MET A 527 -32.25 2.49 -6.01
CA MET A 527 -31.25 2.02 -6.96
C MET A 527 -31.43 0.54 -7.31
N HIS A 528 -31.62 -0.33 -6.31
CA HIS A 528 -31.82 -1.76 -6.57
C HIS A 528 -33.13 -2.04 -7.31
N THR A 529 -34.20 -1.29 -6.99
CA THR A 529 -35.53 -1.51 -7.58
C THR A 529 -35.57 -1.04 -9.04
N GLU A 530 -34.93 0.09 -9.31
CA GLU A 530 -34.90 0.70 -10.65
C GLU A 530 -33.87 0.04 -11.57
N HIS A 531 -32.74 -0.41 -11.00
CA HIS A 531 -31.58 -0.92 -11.73
C HIS A 531 -30.97 -2.18 -11.11
N PRO A 532 -31.72 -3.29 -11.01
CA PRO A 532 -31.21 -4.53 -10.38
C PRO A 532 -30.02 -5.14 -11.12
N ASP A 533 -29.88 -4.88 -12.42
CA ASP A 533 -28.80 -5.33 -13.29
C ASP A 533 -27.49 -4.55 -13.13
N TRP A 534 -27.50 -3.46 -12.37
CA TRP A 534 -26.31 -2.66 -12.06
C TRP A 534 -25.54 -3.17 -10.84
N CYS A 535 -26.05 -4.21 -10.19
CA CYS A 535 -25.52 -4.70 -8.91
C CYS A 535 -24.86 -6.08 -9.05
N LEU A 536 -23.63 -6.19 -8.58
CA LEU A 536 -22.90 -7.44 -8.45
C LEU A 536 -23.34 -8.19 -7.18
N ARG A 537 -23.31 -9.53 -7.25
CA ARG A 537 -23.70 -10.43 -6.15
C ARG A 537 -22.54 -11.36 -5.81
N LYS A 538 -22.30 -11.59 -4.52
CA LYS A 538 -21.32 -12.58 -4.07
C LYS A 538 -21.89 -14.01 -3.97
N ARG A 539 -23.22 -14.11 -3.85
CA ARG A 539 -23.99 -15.37 -3.82
C ARG A 539 -25.44 -15.11 -4.22
N ASP A 540 -26.17 -16.17 -4.48
CA ASP A 540 -27.61 -16.11 -4.80
C ASP A 540 -28.45 -16.06 -3.51
N ASP A 541 -28.43 -14.92 -2.82
CA ASP A 541 -29.25 -14.61 -1.65
C ASP A 541 -29.93 -13.24 -1.89
N PRO A 542 -31.26 -13.19 -1.96
CA PRO A 542 -31.98 -11.94 -2.24
C PRO A 542 -31.86 -10.90 -1.12
N ASN A 543 -31.46 -11.30 0.09
CA ASN A 543 -31.31 -10.40 1.24
C ASN A 543 -29.87 -9.91 1.43
N ASP A 544 -28.91 -10.43 0.65
CA ASP A 544 -27.53 -9.97 0.75
C ASP A 544 -27.39 -8.53 0.25
N THR A 545 -26.55 -7.78 0.93
CA THR A 545 -26.06 -6.50 0.43
C THR A 545 -25.39 -6.69 -0.93
N LEU A 546 -25.60 -5.77 -1.84
CA LEU A 546 -25.11 -5.80 -3.21
C LEU A 546 -23.98 -4.79 -3.39
N LEU A 547 -23.20 -4.96 -4.44
CA LEU A 547 -22.14 -4.05 -4.84
C LEU A 547 -22.53 -3.37 -6.16
N ALA A 548 -22.59 -2.05 -6.20
CA ALA A 548 -22.81 -1.29 -7.44
C ALA A 548 -21.63 -1.49 -8.40
N ASP A 549 -21.90 -1.88 -9.63
CA ASP A 549 -20.85 -2.17 -10.61
C ASP A 549 -20.27 -0.89 -11.24
N PHE A 550 -19.26 -0.31 -10.60
CA PHE A 550 -18.57 0.88 -11.12
C PHE A 550 -17.81 0.62 -12.44
N GLY A 551 -17.62 -0.61 -12.85
CA GLY A 551 -17.15 -0.94 -14.19
C GLY A 551 -18.11 -0.46 -15.29
N ARG A 552 -19.40 -0.27 -14.98
CA ARG A 552 -20.46 0.19 -15.91
C ARG A 552 -20.52 1.72 -15.98
N PRO A 553 -20.48 2.33 -17.16
CA PRO A 553 -20.64 3.77 -17.33
C PRO A 553 -21.95 4.33 -16.73
N GLU A 554 -23.05 3.59 -16.86
CA GLU A 554 -24.37 3.99 -16.40
C GLU A 554 -24.43 4.17 -14.88
N VAL A 555 -23.74 3.32 -14.13
CA VAL A 555 -23.62 3.42 -12.66
C VAL A 555 -22.86 4.70 -12.28
N ARG A 556 -21.75 4.96 -12.95
CA ARG A 556 -20.97 6.19 -12.72
C ARG A 556 -21.76 7.45 -13.06
N ASP A 557 -22.53 7.43 -14.14
CA ASP A 557 -23.37 8.55 -14.55
C ASP A 557 -24.48 8.82 -13.54
N TYR A 558 -25.12 7.76 -13.02
CA TYR A 558 -26.14 7.88 -11.98
C TYR A 558 -25.59 8.55 -10.71
N PHE A 559 -24.49 8.04 -10.16
CA PHE A 559 -23.91 8.61 -8.94
C PHE A 559 -23.34 10.00 -9.16
N PHE A 560 -22.76 10.27 -10.33
CA PHE A 560 -22.35 11.62 -10.68
C PHE A 560 -23.51 12.60 -10.68
N ALA A 561 -24.66 12.22 -11.24
CA ALA A 561 -25.86 13.06 -11.26
C ALA A 561 -26.42 13.31 -9.84
N VAL A 562 -26.37 12.30 -8.95
CA VAL A 562 -26.73 12.47 -7.53
C VAL A 562 -25.85 13.53 -6.88
N VAL A 563 -24.53 13.40 -6.99
CA VAL A 563 -23.57 14.36 -6.41
C VAL A 563 -23.71 15.73 -7.04
N GLU A 564 -23.88 15.81 -8.36
CA GLU A 564 -24.12 17.07 -9.09
C GLU A 564 -25.34 17.83 -8.54
N GLY A 565 -26.42 17.10 -8.19
CA GLY A 565 -27.61 17.71 -7.58
C GLY A 565 -27.28 18.48 -6.30
N PHE A 566 -26.43 17.93 -5.44
CA PHE A 566 -25.98 18.59 -4.21
C PHE A 566 -24.95 19.69 -4.48
N MET A 567 -24.03 19.48 -5.41
CA MET A 567 -23.01 20.47 -5.77
C MET A 567 -23.59 21.77 -6.35
N LYS A 568 -24.84 21.76 -6.79
CA LYS A 568 -25.59 22.96 -7.22
C LYS A 568 -26.06 23.83 -6.04
N LEU A 569 -26.09 23.30 -4.82
CA LEU A 569 -26.46 24.04 -3.63
C LEU A 569 -25.38 25.07 -3.25
N PRO A 570 -25.76 26.30 -2.89
CA PRO A 570 -24.81 27.32 -2.50
C PRO A 570 -24.02 26.93 -1.25
N GLY A 571 -22.68 26.88 -1.36
CA GLY A 571 -21.79 26.50 -0.26
C GLY A 571 -21.48 25.01 -0.17
N PHE A 572 -22.13 24.17 -0.95
CA PHE A 572 -21.81 22.74 -0.99
C PHE A 572 -20.56 22.49 -1.85
N ARG A 573 -19.45 22.10 -1.20
CA ARG A 573 -18.15 21.81 -1.84
C ARG A 573 -17.34 20.77 -1.06
N PHE A 574 -18.01 19.85 -0.33
CA PHE A 574 -17.34 18.76 0.33
C PHE A 574 -18.04 17.44 -0.01
N TYR A 575 -17.29 16.52 -0.58
CA TYR A 575 -17.71 15.15 -0.92
C TYR A 575 -16.91 14.16 -0.06
N ARG A 576 -17.60 13.36 0.76
CA ARG A 576 -17.00 12.23 1.48
C ARG A 576 -17.56 10.93 0.93
N GLN A 577 -16.67 10.05 0.48
CA GLN A 577 -17.02 8.68 0.13
C GLN A 577 -16.57 7.73 1.24
N ASP A 578 -17.47 6.83 1.62
CA ASP A 578 -17.18 5.72 2.52
C ASP A 578 -17.43 4.40 1.81
N PHE A 579 -16.88 3.30 2.37
CA PHE A 579 -17.08 1.97 1.83
C PHE A 579 -16.96 0.90 2.92
N ASN A 580 -18.10 0.44 3.45
CA ASN A 580 -18.19 -0.42 4.62
C ASN A 580 -18.46 -1.89 4.29
N MET A 581 -17.84 -2.41 3.22
CA MET A 581 -17.95 -3.82 2.83
C MET A 581 -16.72 -4.28 2.06
N ASP A 582 -16.54 -5.59 1.95
CA ASP A 582 -15.45 -6.21 1.18
C ASP A 582 -15.92 -6.52 -0.25
N PRO A 583 -15.37 -5.87 -1.29
CA PRO A 583 -15.80 -6.07 -2.67
C PRO A 583 -15.24 -7.34 -3.33
N LEU A 584 -14.13 -7.88 -2.85
CA LEU A 584 -13.43 -9.00 -3.47
C LEU A 584 -14.31 -10.23 -3.73
N PRO A 585 -15.20 -10.68 -2.80
CA PRO A 585 -16.09 -11.81 -3.05
C PRO A 585 -17.04 -11.58 -4.23
N TYR A 586 -17.48 -10.33 -4.46
CA TYR A 586 -18.37 -9.96 -5.56
C TYR A 586 -17.65 -10.02 -6.90
N TRP A 587 -16.44 -9.48 -6.98
CA TRP A 587 -15.62 -9.53 -8.18
C TRP A 587 -15.31 -10.97 -8.58
N ARG A 588 -14.84 -11.77 -7.62
CA ARG A 588 -14.50 -13.19 -7.84
C ARG A 588 -15.69 -14.06 -8.22
N ALA A 589 -16.88 -13.75 -7.71
CA ALA A 589 -18.09 -14.48 -8.08
C ALA A 589 -18.60 -14.12 -9.49
N THR A 590 -18.24 -12.95 -9.99
CA THR A 590 -18.65 -12.46 -11.32
C THR A 590 -17.72 -12.97 -12.42
N ASP A 591 -16.42 -13.15 -12.12
CA ASP A 591 -15.42 -13.55 -13.10
C ASP A 591 -15.65 -14.97 -13.62
N ALA A 592 -15.67 -15.13 -14.93
CA ALA A 592 -15.57 -16.44 -15.58
C ALA A 592 -14.18 -17.08 -15.34
N PRO A 593 -14.02 -18.40 -15.48
CA PRO A 593 -12.74 -19.07 -15.24
C PRO A 593 -11.55 -18.54 -16.07
N ASP A 594 -11.82 -18.05 -17.27
CA ASP A 594 -10.85 -17.47 -18.21
C ASP A 594 -10.85 -15.93 -18.21
N ARG A 595 -11.49 -15.31 -17.21
CA ARG A 595 -11.63 -13.85 -17.07
C ARG A 595 -11.27 -13.36 -15.65
N GLN A 596 -10.47 -14.10 -14.89
CA GLN A 596 -10.18 -13.83 -13.49
C GLN A 596 -9.33 -12.56 -13.34
N GLY A 597 -9.86 -11.61 -12.56
CA GLY A 597 -9.28 -10.29 -12.31
C GLY A 597 -9.88 -9.17 -13.19
N ILE A 598 -10.63 -9.50 -14.23
CA ILE A 598 -11.21 -8.50 -15.16
C ILE A 598 -12.27 -7.64 -14.46
N THR A 599 -13.15 -8.25 -13.65
CA THR A 599 -14.20 -7.49 -12.95
C THR A 599 -13.57 -6.49 -11.98
N GLU A 600 -12.54 -6.89 -11.23
CA GLU A 600 -11.80 -5.98 -10.35
C GLU A 600 -11.16 -4.84 -11.14
N MET A 601 -10.40 -5.13 -12.22
CA MET A 601 -9.72 -4.11 -13.00
C MET A 601 -10.71 -3.08 -13.56
N ARG A 602 -11.83 -3.53 -14.14
CA ARG A 602 -12.88 -2.64 -14.68
C ARG A 602 -13.55 -1.81 -13.60
N TYR A 603 -13.84 -2.44 -12.45
CA TYR A 603 -14.44 -1.78 -11.31
C TYR A 603 -13.55 -0.65 -10.78
N ILE A 604 -12.27 -0.93 -10.53
CA ILE A 604 -11.32 0.04 -9.99
C ILE A 604 -11.04 1.16 -11.00
N GLU A 605 -10.85 0.85 -12.28
CA GLU A 605 -10.72 1.89 -13.31
C GLU A 605 -11.97 2.76 -13.41
N GLY A 606 -13.14 2.16 -13.30
CA GLY A 606 -14.41 2.88 -13.28
C GLY A 606 -14.57 3.79 -12.06
N LEU A 607 -14.13 3.32 -10.88
CA LEU A 607 -14.13 4.10 -9.66
C LEU A 607 -13.18 5.31 -9.78
N TYR A 608 -11.99 5.12 -10.36
CA TYR A 608 -11.06 6.22 -10.64
C TYR A 608 -11.67 7.23 -11.63
N ALA A 609 -12.28 6.77 -12.71
CA ALA A 609 -12.93 7.65 -13.67
C ALA A 609 -14.08 8.47 -13.04
N TYR A 610 -14.83 7.90 -12.10
CA TYR A 610 -15.85 8.60 -11.34
C TYR A 610 -15.24 9.69 -10.44
N TRP A 611 -14.20 9.38 -9.68
CA TRP A 611 -13.51 10.35 -8.82
C TRP A 611 -12.83 11.47 -9.62
N ASP A 612 -12.18 11.12 -10.73
CA ASP A 612 -11.55 12.10 -11.64
C ASP A 612 -12.59 13.06 -12.22
N ARG A 613 -13.76 12.56 -12.63
CA ARG A 613 -14.87 13.38 -13.10
C ARG A 613 -15.40 14.37 -12.05
N ILE A 614 -15.49 13.94 -10.78
CA ILE A 614 -15.84 14.85 -9.66
C ILE A 614 -14.77 15.92 -9.49
N ALA A 615 -13.50 15.53 -9.53
CA ALA A 615 -12.39 16.46 -9.39
C ALA A 615 -12.32 17.50 -10.52
N GLU A 616 -12.61 17.10 -11.74
CA GLU A 616 -12.65 17.96 -12.92
C GLU A 616 -13.85 18.91 -12.89
N ALA A 617 -15.03 18.42 -12.52
CA ALA A 617 -16.25 19.22 -12.47
C ALA A 617 -16.23 20.26 -11.33
N TRP A 618 -15.62 19.92 -10.19
CA TRP A 618 -15.53 20.80 -9.02
C TRP A 618 -14.10 20.83 -8.46
N PRO A 619 -13.16 21.50 -9.12
CA PRO A 619 -11.76 21.56 -8.69
C PRO A 619 -11.56 22.28 -7.36
N ASP A 620 -12.56 23.07 -6.92
CA ASP A 620 -12.61 23.76 -5.62
C ASP A 620 -13.18 22.90 -4.48
N SER A 621 -13.60 21.65 -4.78
CA SER A 621 -14.16 20.75 -3.76
C SER A 621 -13.10 20.18 -2.82
N ILE A 622 -13.48 19.92 -1.57
CA ILE A 622 -12.79 18.99 -0.66
C ILE A 622 -13.34 17.60 -0.98
N ARG A 623 -12.46 16.62 -1.09
CA ARG A 623 -12.82 15.21 -1.28
C ARG A 623 -12.15 14.39 -0.20
N GLU A 624 -12.91 13.53 0.47
CA GLU A 624 -12.45 12.66 1.53
C GLU A 624 -12.78 11.21 1.23
N GLU A 625 -11.82 10.34 1.47
CA GLU A 625 -11.95 8.88 1.37
C GLU A 625 -12.02 8.26 2.76
N CYS A 626 -12.98 7.36 2.93
CA CYS A 626 -13.14 6.44 4.03
C CYS A 626 -13.48 5.05 3.49
N ALA A 627 -13.07 4.02 4.19
CA ALA A 627 -13.50 2.65 3.87
C ALA A 627 -13.61 1.81 5.15
N SER A 628 -14.54 2.16 6.02
CA SER A 628 -14.59 1.75 7.44
C SER A 628 -13.27 2.13 8.13
N GLY A 629 -12.93 3.41 8.12
CA GLY A 629 -11.62 3.91 8.48
C GLY A 629 -10.62 3.83 7.33
N GLY A 630 -9.37 3.55 7.64
CA GLY A 630 -8.23 3.63 6.72
C GLY A 630 -7.99 2.40 5.85
N ARG A 631 -9.02 1.63 5.51
CA ARG A 631 -8.84 0.36 4.78
C ARG A 631 -8.60 0.50 3.29
N ARG A 632 -8.68 1.74 2.74
CA ARG A 632 -8.45 2.00 1.31
C ARG A 632 -7.59 3.25 1.10
N ILE A 633 -6.41 3.26 1.73
CA ILE A 633 -5.40 4.31 1.55
C ILE A 633 -4.27 3.74 0.70
N ASP A 634 -4.10 4.28 -0.49
CA ASP A 634 -3.03 3.94 -1.44
C ASP A 634 -2.64 5.16 -2.29
N LEU A 635 -1.67 5.03 -3.16
CA LEU A 635 -1.18 6.14 -3.96
C LEU A 635 -2.25 6.73 -4.88
N GLU A 636 -3.17 5.92 -5.42
CA GLU A 636 -4.25 6.39 -6.32
C GLU A 636 -5.34 7.14 -5.55
N THR A 637 -5.64 6.75 -4.30
CA THR A 637 -6.55 7.55 -3.46
C THR A 637 -5.92 8.87 -3.05
N VAL A 638 -4.62 8.88 -2.69
CA VAL A 638 -3.86 10.11 -2.36
C VAL A 638 -3.85 11.10 -3.52
N MET A 639 -3.83 10.62 -4.77
CA MET A 639 -3.89 11.48 -5.95
C MET A 639 -5.25 12.16 -6.17
N ARG A 640 -6.34 11.53 -5.69
CA ARG A 640 -7.72 11.96 -5.98
C ARG A 640 -8.42 12.58 -4.80
N MET A 641 -8.08 12.17 -3.58
CA MET A 641 -8.72 12.60 -2.34
C MET A 641 -7.78 13.49 -1.54
N HIS A 642 -8.32 14.57 -0.97
CA HIS A 642 -7.55 15.48 -0.14
C HIS A 642 -7.35 14.95 1.28
N LEU A 643 -8.33 14.19 1.76
CA LEU A 643 -8.43 13.72 3.14
C LEU A 643 -8.66 12.21 3.14
N HIS A 644 -8.03 11.52 4.10
CA HIS A 644 -8.20 10.09 4.32
C HIS A 644 -8.49 9.83 5.78
N GLN A 645 -9.66 9.26 6.07
CA GLN A 645 -9.97 8.72 7.38
C GLN A 645 -8.97 7.62 7.72
N LYS A 646 -8.14 7.82 8.76
CA LYS A 646 -7.08 6.85 9.04
C LYS A 646 -7.57 5.58 9.72
N THR A 647 -8.60 5.67 10.58
CA THR A 647 -9.14 4.54 11.35
C THR A 647 -10.53 4.87 11.86
N ASP A 648 -11.34 3.84 12.14
CA ASP A 648 -12.56 3.94 12.93
C ASP A 648 -12.34 3.56 14.40
N TYR A 649 -11.08 3.44 14.83
CA TYR A 649 -10.72 3.38 16.24
C TYR A 649 -10.33 4.79 16.70
N TRP A 650 -11.29 5.51 17.33
CA TRP A 650 -11.20 6.96 17.58
C TRP A 650 -10.99 7.29 19.05
N PHE A 651 -10.48 8.50 19.30
CA PHE A 651 -10.40 9.12 20.62
C PHE A 651 -9.49 8.41 21.63
N ASP A 652 -8.47 7.73 21.12
CA ASP A 652 -7.40 7.14 21.90
C ASP A 652 -6.09 7.88 21.55
N ASP A 653 -5.59 8.67 22.51
CA ASP A 653 -4.45 9.56 22.29
C ASP A 653 -3.18 8.81 21.90
N ASP A 654 -2.89 7.68 22.55
CA ASP A 654 -1.67 6.92 22.33
C ASP A 654 -1.72 6.21 20.97
N VAL A 655 -2.91 5.75 20.53
CA VAL A 655 -3.12 5.21 19.19
C VAL A 655 -3.06 6.31 18.12
N ASP A 656 -3.58 7.51 18.40
CA ASP A 656 -3.46 8.64 17.49
C ASP A 656 -1.99 9.05 17.29
N GLN A 657 -1.20 9.16 18.35
CA GLN A 657 0.24 9.44 18.31
C GLN A 657 0.98 8.40 17.47
N ALA A 658 0.75 7.12 17.74
CA ALA A 658 1.42 6.00 17.11
C ALA A 658 1.06 5.89 15.61
N SER A 659 -0.22 5.97 15.25
CA SER A 659 -0.67 5.88 13.87
C SER A 659 -0.23 7.08 13.03
N LEU A 660 -0.26 8.30 13.58
CA LEU A 660 0.24 9.50 12.91
C LEU A 660 1.77 9.48 12.74
N TRP A 661 2.53 8.96 13.73
CA TRP A 661 3.95 8.70 13.59
C TRP A 661 4.23 7.75 12.43
N ALA A 662 3.49 6.65 12.37
CA ALA A 662 3.67 5.61 11.35
C ALA A 662 3.32 6.10 9.94
N LEU A 663 2.18 6.76 9.75
CA LEU A 663 1.73 7.31 8.46
C LEU A 663 2.62 8.45 7.98
N SER A 664 3.16 9.27 8.90
CA SER A 664 4.03 10.39 8.54
C SER A 664 5.32 9.99 7.85
N ARG A 665 5.71 8.71 7.90
CA ARG A 665 6.82 8.16 7.13
C ARG A 665 6.61 8.24 5.62
N TYR A 666 5.35 8.20 5.17
CA TYR A 666 4.99 8.12 3.75
C TYR A 666 4.03 9.21 3.30
N LEU A 667 3.10 9.63 4.16
CA LEU A 667 2.02 10.54 3.80
C LEU A 667 2.19 11.94 4.43
N PRO A 668 1.89 13.02 3.69
CA PRO A 668 1.85 14.35 4.28
C PRO A 668 0.66 14.49 5.23
N SER A 669 0.85 15.23 6.34
CA SER A 669 -0.18 15.41 7.37
C SER A 669 -1.48 16.06 6.84
N SER A 670 -1.39 16.78 5.71
CA SER A 670 -2.59 17.37 5.07
C SER A 670 -3.56 16.33 4.51
N THR A 671 -3.10 15.09 4.26
CA THR A 671 -3.91 14.03 3.66
C THR A 671 -4.51 13.05 4.68
N VAL A 672 -4.10 13.12 5.94
CA VAL A 672 -4.51 12.19 7.02
C VAL A 672 -5.46 12.91 7.96
N VAL A 673 -6.56 12.24 8.38
CA VAL A 673 -7.55 12.80 9.32
C VAL A 673 -7.40 12.16 10.69
N ALA A 674 -7.40 12.97 11.75
CA ALA A 674 -7.55 12.55 13.14
C ALA A 674 -8.66 13.36 13.84
N HIS A 675 -9.19 12.83 14.94
CA HIS A 675 -10.40 13.31 15.59
C HIS A 675 -10.11 13.84 17.00
N LEU A 676 -10.40 15.10 17.24
CA LEU A 676 -10.23 15.76 18.52
C LEU A 676 -11.57 15.99 19.20
N ASN A 677 -11.83 15.33 20.33
CA ASN A 677 -13.06 15.49 21.11
C ASN A 677 -12.85 16.12 22.50
N ARG A 678 -11.59 16.27 22.96
CA ARG A 678 -11.24 16.88 24.23
C ARG A 678 -10.59 18.25 24.05
N LEU A 679 -10.58 19.06 25.11
CA LEU A 679 -10.01 20.41 25.11
C LEU A 679 -8.66 20.51 25.83
N ASP A 680 -8.06 19.39 26.22
CA ASP A 680 -6.75 19.38 26.88
C ASP A 680 -5.59 19.38 25.87
N ASP A 681 -4.38 19.73 26.32
CA ASP A 681 -3.20 19.82 25.47
C ASP A 681 -2.68 18.46 25.01
N TYR A 682 -2.82 17.40 25.81
CA TYR A 682 -2.33 16.08 25.46
C TYR A 682 -3.07 15.52 24.26
N SER A 683 -4.40 15.53 24.30
CA SER A 683 -5.24 15.09 23.17
C SER A 683 -5.08 15.98 21.94
N PHE A 684 -4.94 17.30 22.14
CA PHE A 684 -4.70 18.23 21.04
C PHE A 684 -3.36 17.94 20.32
N HIS A 685 -2.28 17.72 21.07
CA HIS A 685 -0.98 17.39 20.50
C HIS A 685 -1.00 16.00 19.82
N SER A 686 -1.74 15.02 20.41
CA SER A 686 -1.85 13.66 19.86
C SER A 686 -2.48 13.63 18.47
N THR A 687 -3.39 14.57 18.16
CA THR A 687 -4.09 14.68 16.87
C THR A 687 -3.52 15.75 15.94
N LEU A 688 -2.60 16.58 16.42
CA LEU A 688 -2.12 17.79 15.70
C LEU A 688 -1.53 17.51 14.31
N ALA A 689 -0.85 16.38 14.17
CA ALA A 689 -0.12 16.05 12.93
C ALA A 689 -1.02 15.54 11.78
N SER A 690 -2.23 16.09 11.67
CA SER A 690 -3.26 15.70 10.71
C SER A 690 -4.08 16.88 10.22
N SER A 691 -4.94 16.66 9.22
CA SER A 691 -6.16 17.44 9.03
C SER A 691 -7.09 17.13 10.19
N LEU A 692 -7.49 18.15 10.93
CA LEU A 692 -8.10 18.01 12.24
C LEU A 692 -9.63 18.05 12.13
N CYS A 693 -10.27 16.91 12.44
CA CYS A 693 -11.71 16.79 12.55
C CYS A 693 -12.13 17.02 14.02
N LEU A 694 -12.91 18.07 14.27
CA LEU A 694 -13.39 18.41 15.61
C LEU A 694 -14.66 17.63 15.95
N GLY A 695 -14.60 16.81 16.99
CA GLY A 695 -15.71 16.05 17.55
C GLY A 695 -16.38 16.73 18.76
N TRP A 696 -16.22 18.02 18.95
CA TRP A 696 -16.76 18.76 20.06
C TRP A 696 -18.27 18.98 19.96
N ILE A 697 -18.96 18.99 21.10
CA ILE A 697 -20.37 19.41 21.19
C ILE A 697 -20.38 20.95 21.39
N ALA A 698 -19.99 21.68 20.33
CA ALA A 698 -19.73 23.13 20.41
C ALA A 698 -20.99 23.97 20.65
N ASP A 699 -22.19 23.40 20.45
CA ASP A 699 -23.51 23.99 20.71
C ASP A 699 -24.02 23.72 22.14
N ALA A 700 -23.29 22.93 22.95
CA ALA A 700 -23.67 22.70 24.35
C ALA A 700 -23.55 23.98 25.18
N PRO A 701 -24.48 24.21 26.14
CA PRO A 701 -24.48 25.44 26.95
C PRO A 701 -23.23 25.64 27.80
N ASP A 702 -22.59 24.55 28.20
CA ASP A 702 -21.40 24.51 29.10
C ASP A 702 -20.08 24.30 28.32
N PHE A 703 -20.11 24.35 26.97
CA PHE A 703 -18.92 24.21 26.17
C PHE A 703 -17.94 25.38 26.36
N ASP A 704 -16.67 25.06 26.66
CA ASP A 704 -15.62 26.07 26.84
C ASP A 704 -15.13 26.61 25.49
N MET A 705 -15.91 27.55 24.95
CA MET A 705 -15.62 28.23 23.69
C MET A 705 -14.29 28.99 23.73
N THR A 706 -13.87 29.48 24.93
CA THR A 706 -12.61 30.24 25.09
C THR A 706 -11.42 29.31 24.88
N ARG A 707 -11.43 28.15 25.55
CA ARG A 707 -10.37 27.14 25.40
C ARG A 707 -10.33 26.62 23.99
N ALA A 708 -11.47 26.31 23.37
CA ALA A 708 -11.57 25.85 22.00
C ALA A 708 -10.91 26.84 21.00
N LYS A 709 -11.15 28.14 21.15
CA LYS A 709 -10.50 29.18 20.33
C LYS A 709 -8.99 29.14 20.44
N VAL A 710 -8.45 28.99 21.63
CA VAL A 710 -7.00 28.90 21.86
C VAL A 710 -6.42 27.71 21.08
N LEU A 711 -7.04 26.55 21.15
CA LEU A 711 -6.56 25.35 20.42
C LEU A 711 -6.63 25.53 18.90
N VAL A 712 -7.70 26.10 18.39
CA VAL A 712 -7.86 26.39 16.95
C VAL A 712 -6.81 27.39 16.46
N GLU A 713 -6.55 28.45 17.23
CA GLU A 713 -5.52 29.44 16.87
C GLU A 713 -4.12 28.83 16.89
N ARG A 714 -3.81 27.97 17.87
CA ARG A 714 -2.53 27.25 17.94
C ARG A 714 -2.38 26.30 16.74
N TYR A 715 -3.41 25.54 16.39
CA TYR A 715 -3.38 24.69 15.21
C TYR A 715 -3.06 25.47 13.93
N ARG A 716 -3.76 26.58 13.70
CA ARG A 716 -3.54 27.45 12.53
C ARG A 716 -2.13 28.05 12.47
N ALA A 717 -1.59 28.39 13.64
CA ALA A 717 -0.25 28.97 13.74
C ALA A 717 0.85 27.98 13.29
N VAL A 718 0.66 26.66 13.49
CA VAL A 718 1.72 25.67 13.26
C VAL A 718 1.46 24.70 12.09
N ARG A 719 0.23 24.58 11.60
CA ARG A 719 -0.13 23.57 10.59
C ARG A 719 0.67 23.66 9.28
N HIS A 720 1.20 24.82 8.94
CA HIS A 720 2.07 25.02 7.77
C HIS A 720 3.43 24.32 7.90
N LEU A 721 3.86 23.97 9.11
CA LEU A 721 5.08 23.22 9.38
C LEU A 721 4.88 21.71 9.14
N LEU A 722 3.64 21.22 9.33
CA LEU A 722 3.29 19.81 9.23
C LEU A 722 3.40 19.21 7.82
N VAL A 723 3.51 20.05 6.78
CA VAL A 723 3.76 19.60 5.40
C VAL A 723 5.25 19.47 5.06
N GLY A 724 6.12 19.75 6.01
CA GLY A 724 7.57 19.56 5.90
C GLY A 724 8.01 18.11 5.86
N ALA A 725 9.31 17.88 5.65
CA ALA A 725 9.93 16.58 5.82
C ALA A 725 9.69 16.07 7.27
N TRP A 726 9.45 14.77 7.39
CA TRP A 726 9.23 14.14 8.69
C TRP A 726 10.42 13.25 9.07
N TYR A 727 10.78 13.30 10.35
CA TYR A 727 11.83 12.47 10.92
C TYR A 727 11.36 11.87 12.26
N PRO A 728 11.69 10.61 12.56
CA PRO A 728 11.45 10.03 13.87
C PRO A 728 12.38 10.72 14.88
N LEU A 729 11.82 11.45 15.82
CA LEU A 729 12.58 12.06 16.90
C LEU A 729 12.88 11.04 18.00
N LEU A 730 11.91 10.16 18.25
CA LEU A 730 11.98 9.01 19.14
C LEU A 730 11.37 7.79 18.41
N PRO A 731 11.70 6.56 18.80
CA PRO A 731 11.15 5.35 18.19
C PRO A 731 9.61 5.30 18.25
N TYR A 732 9.02 4.51 17.37
CA TYR A 732 7.63 4.14 17.49
C TYR A 732 7.41 3.36 18.79
N SER A 733 6.43 3.78 19.59
CA SER A 733 6.00 3.04 20.75
C SER A 733 4.54 3.33 21.12
N ARG A 734 3.85 2.32 21.61
CA ARG A 734 2.57 2.40 22.34
C ARG A 734 2.72 1.87 23.77
N ASP A 735 3.95 1.57 24.18
CA ASP A 735 4.25 1.13 25.53
C ASP A 735 4.05 2.30 26.50
N PRO A 736 3.21 2.14 27.55
CA PRO A 736 2.98 3.20 28.52
C PRO A 736 4.23 3.61 29.33
N GLU A 737 5.28 2.80 29.33
CA GLU A 737 6.55 3.10 30.00
C GLU A 737 7.51 3.91 29.12
N GLU A 738 7.23 4.07 27.82
CA GLU A 738 8.13 4.70 26.86
C GLU A 738 7.71 6.13 26.47
N TRP A 739 8.50 6.71 25.57
CA TRP A 739 8.24 7.99 24.94
C TRP A 739 8.07 7.78 23.43
N ILE A 740 7.31 8.67 22.78
CA ILE A 740 7.23 8.76 21.32
C ILE A 740 7.41 10.20 20.88
N GLY A 741 8.01 10.43 19.70
CA GLY A 741 8.22 11.79 19.20
C GLY A 741 8.49 11.87 17.71
N SER A 742 8.06 12.99 17.13
CA SER A 742 8.18 13.33 15.72
C SER A 742 8.77 14.72 15.53
N GLN A 743 9.60 14.87 14.49
CA GLN A 743 10.08 16.15 13.99
C GLN A 743 9.47 16.40 12.60
N TYR A 744 9.00 17.64 12.38
CA TYR A 744 8.61 18.17 11.07
C TYR A 744 9.51 19.34 10.72
N HIS A 745 10.13 19.33 9.56
CA HIS A 745 11.09 20.35 9.12
C HIS A 745 10.74 20.93 7.75
N ARG A 746 10.59 22.24 7.67
CA ARG A 746 10.43 23.03 6.45
C ARG A 746 11.78 23.64 6.06
N SER A 747 12.53 22.92 5.23
CA SER A 747 13.85 23.37 4.77
C SER A 747 13.81 24.68 3.98
N ASP A 748 12.68 24.97 3.32
CA ASP A 748 12.46 26.22 2.59
C ASP A 748 12.22 27.43 3.50
N LEU A 749 11.87 27.20 4.78
CA LEU A 749 11.67 28.25 5.81
C LEU A 749 12.77 28.25 6.87
N ASP A 750 13.63 27.24 6.93
CA ASP A 750 14.54 26.95 8.05
C ASP A 750 13.79 26.88 9.42
N GLU A 751 12.55 26.35 9.40
CA GLU A 751 11.66 26.25 10.55
C GLU A 751 11.12 24.81 10.69
N GLY A 752 10.66 24.48 11.90
CA GLY A 752 10.02 23.20 12.13
C GLY A 752 9.34 23.09 13.48
N LEU A 753 8.81 21.93 13.76
CA LEU A 753 8.22 21.61 15.06
C LEU A 753 8.57 20.19 15.51
N LEU A 754 8.53 20.00 16.81
CA LEU A 754 8.65 18.71 17.49
C LEU A 754 7.33 18.45 18.22
N LEU A 755 6.84 17.23 18.11
CA LEU A 755 5.77 16.67 18.94
C LEU A 755 6.38 15.56 19.78
N VAL A 756 6.34 15.70 21.11
CA VAL A 756 6.97 14.77 22.04
C VAL A 756 6.00 14.39 23.14
N PHE A 757 5.89 13.11 23.40
CA PHE A 757 4.98 12.56 24.38
C PHE A 757 5.75 11.68 25.36
N ARG A 758 5.51 11.91 26.66
CA ARG A 758 5.88 11.02 27.75
C ARG A 758 4.62 10.28 28.18
N HIS A 759 4.58 8.97 27.92
CA HIS A 759 3.41 8.15 28.27
C HIS A 759 3.19 8.01 29.78
N ALA A 760 2.05 7.41 30.15
CA ALA A 760 1.50 7.48 31.51
C ALA A 760 2.34 6.77 32.59
N GLU A 761 3.08 5.73 32.25
CA GLU A 761 3.88 4.92 33.19
C GLU A 761 5.40 5.11 32.98
N SER A 762 5.80 6.04 32.12
CA SER A 762 7.21 6.25 31.82
C SER A 762 8.02 6.69 33.04
N PRO A 763 9.05 5.91 33.43
CA PRO A 763 9.86 6.24 34.62
C PRO A 763 10.84 7.39 34.36
N SER A 764 11.27 7.59 33.11
CA SER A 764 12.23 8.62 32.75
C SER A 764 11.57 9.98 32.58
N ARG A 765 12.15 11.02 33.20
CA ARG A 765 11.73 12.41 33.01
C ARG A 765 12.39 13.10 31.84
N THR A 766 13.40 12.47 31.24
CA THR A 766 14.21 13.03 30.17
C THR A 766 14.45 12.00 29.09
N ALA A 767 14.27 12.40 27.85
CA ALA A 767 14.65 11.66 26.66
C ALA A 767 15.76 12.41 25.91
N GLU A 768 16.71 11.69 25.36
CA GLU A 768 17.75 12.23 24.50
C GLU A 768 17.24 12.21 23.05
N VAL A 769 17.21 13.37 22.40
CA VAL A 769 16.69 13.52 21.04
C VAL A 769 17.73 14.13 20.12
N SER A 770 17.77 13.67 18.87
CA SER A 770 18.65 14.23 17.83
C SER A 770 17.81 14.73 16.67
N LEU A 771 17.89 16.03 16.37
CA LEU A 771 17.14 16.63 15.27
C LEU A 771 17.85 16.38 13.95
N HIS A 772 17.08 16.27 12.90
CA HIS A 772 17.55 16.04 11.53
C HIS A 772 17.48 17.30 10.68
N ALA A 773 18.22 17.31 9.56
CA ALA A 773 18.18 18.31 8.50
C ALA A 773 18.46 19.76 8.94
N LEU A 774 19.16 19.97 10.04
CA LEU A 774 19.56 21.30 10.50
C LEU A 774 20.93 21.72 9.96
N ASP A 775 21.16 23.03 9.85
CA ASP A 775 22.50 23.58 9.63
C ASP A 775 23.29 23.50 10.96
N PRO A 776 24.35 22.65 11.06
CA PRO A 776 25.08 22.45 12.31
C PRO A 776 25.75 23.75 12.83
N GLN A 777 26.06 24.71 11.96
CA GLN A 777 26.72 25.97 12.32
C GLN A 777 25.74 27.08 12.72
N ALA A 778 24.45 26.92 12.35
CA ALA A 778 23.43 27.89 12.67
C ALA A 778 23.04 27.83 14.16
N THR A 779 22.38 28.90 14.61
CA THR A 779 21.69 28.93 15.91
C THR A 779 20.21 28.86 15.65
N TYR A 780 19.52 27.99 16.39
CA TYR A 780 18.07 27.87 16.35
C TYR A 780 17.46 28.40 17.65
N GLU A 781 16.35 29.10 17.53
CA GLU A 781 15.50 29.51 18.61
C GLU A 781 14.34 28.50 18.73
N LEU A 782 14.24 27.87 19.88
CA LEU A 782 13.21 26.87 20.20
C LEU A 782 12.24 27.47 21.20
N ARG A 783 10.94 27.31 20.99
CA ARG A 783 9.88 27.71 21.90
C ARG A 783 9.05 26.50 22.30
N SER A 784 9.04 26.16 23.58
CA SER A 784 8.21 25.12 24.17
C SER A 784 6.86 25.71 24.55
N ASP A 785 5.80 25.02 24.12
CA ASP A 785 4.43 25.44 24.41
C ASP A 785 4.00 25.08 25.84
N SER A 786 4.48 23.94 26.35
CA SER A 786 4.15 23.49 27.71
C SER A 786 4.77 24.37 28.83
N THR A 787 5.92 25.01 28.54
CA THR A 787 6.65 25.80 29.52
C THR A 787 6.69 27.31 29.21
N ASP A 788 6.23 27.70 28.02
CA ASP A 788 6.36 29.04 27.41
C ASP A 788 7.82 29.57 27.42
N ARG A 789 8.80 28.65 27.43
CA ARG A 789 10.23 29.01 27.46
C ARG A 789 10.79 29.07 26.06
N THR A 790 11.65 30.06 25.86
CA THR A 790 12.45 30.17 24.63
C THR A 790 13.90 29.87 24.97
N THR A 791 14.52 28.98 24.18
CA THR A 791 15.91 28.56 24.32
C THR A 791 16.63 28.72 22.96
N ARG A 792 17.91 29.11 23.00
CA ARG A 792 18.73 29.18 21.77
C ARG A 792 19.87 28.18 21.83
N LEU A 793 19.96 27.32 20.84
CA LEU A 793 20.97 26.26 20.74
C LEU A 793 21.60 26.24 19.35
N LYS A 794 22.85 25.76 19.28
CA LYS A 794 23.51 25.47 18.02
C LYS A 794 22.92 24.23 17.35
N GLY A 795 22.89 24.21 16.01
CA GLY A 795 22.45 23.04 15.26
C GLY A 795 23.25 21.80 15.66
N THR A 796 24.58 21.92 15.86
CA THR A 796 25.40 20.81 16.38
C THR A 796 24.89 20.23 17.67
N ALA A 797 24.47 21.04 18.63
CA ALA A 797 23.95 20.57 19.91
C ALA A 797 22.58 19.88 19.78
N LEU A 798 21.73 20.36 18.86
CA LEU A 798 20.43 19.77 18.58
C LEU A 798 20.53 18.43 17.81
N MET A 799 21.58 18.26 17.02
CA MET A 799 21.82 17.06 16.20
C MET A 799 22.61 15.96 16.92
N SER A 800 23.12 16.21 18.12
CA SER A 800 24.06 15.31 18.82
C SER A 800 23.55 14.86 20.18
N GLY A 801 22.26 14.65 20.35
CA GLY A 801 21.69 14.19 21.63
C GLY A 801 21.33 15.32 22.57
N TRP A 802 20.30 16.09 22.23
CA TRP A 802 19.75 17.13 23.10
C TRP A 802 18.84 16.54 24.17
N PRO A 803 19.11 16.76 25.49
CA PRO A 803 18.22 16.28 26.55
C PRO A 803 16.92 17.11 26.62
N LEU A 804 15.80 16.46 26.35
CA LEU A 804 14.46 17.04 26.44
C LEU A 804 13.77 16.51 27.70
N THR A 805 13.24 17.40 28.54
CA THR A 805 12.64 17.05 29.83
C THR A 805 11.16 17.39 29.88
N ILE A 806 10.34 16.37 30.16
CA ILE A 806 8.92 16.50 30.53
C ILE A 806 8.76 15.94 31.94
N PRO A 807 8.58 16.83 32.98
CA PRO A 807 8.67 16.42 34.38
C PRO A 807 7.64 15.40 34.81
N GLU A 808 6.38 15.53 34.34
CA GLU A 808 5.27 14.69 34.73
C GLU A 808 4.94 13.64 33.62
N PRO A 809 4.55 12.40 33.96
CA PRO A 809 4.07 11.45 33.02
C PRO A 809 2.71 11.87 32.45
N HIS A 810 2.30 11.25 31.34
CA HIS A 810 1.08 11.57 30.60
C HIS A 810 1.00 13.05 30.22
N ARG A 811 2.13 13.57 29.70
CA ARG A 811 2.27 14.94 29.21
C ARG A 811 2.98 14.96 27.87
N SER A 812 2.75 16.03 27.13
CA SER A 812 3.34 16.29 25.84
C SER A 812 3.94 17.69 25.78
N ASP A 813 4.84 17.89 24.84
CA ASP A 813 5.32 19.23 24.49
C ASP A 813 5.29 19.43 22.98
N LEU A 814 4.77 20.55 22.54
CA LEU A 814 4.88 21.09 21.20
C LEU A 814 5.98 22.13 21.20
N ILE A 815 7.08 21.85 20.52
CA ILE A 815 8.22 22.76 20.44
C ILE A 815 8.39 23.22 19.00
N THR A 816 8.17 24.52 18.76
CA THR A 816 8.50 25.11 17.47
C THR A 816 9.95 25.60 17.48
N TYR A 817 10.62 25.53 16.33
CA TYR A 817 11.97 26.06 16.19
C TYR A 817 12.15 26.77 14.85
N ARG A 818 13.05 27.77 14.87
CA ARG A 818 13.44 28.51 13.68
C ARG A 818 14.92 28.89 13.72
N LYS A 819 15.54 28.96 12.57
CA LYS A 819 16.90 29.48 12.43
C LYS A 819 16.95 30.96 12.75
N VAL A 820 17.88 31.36 13.61
CA VAL A 820 18.09 32.77 13.94
C VAL A 820 18.93 33.39 12.83
N THR A 821 18.34 34.32 12.09
CA THR A 821 19.08 35.19 11.16
C THR A 821 19.84 36.23 12.00
N ARG A 822 21.14 36.47 11.66
CA ARG A 822 21.99 37.46 12.39
C ARG A 822 21.47 38.85 12.23
#